data_372cc9371173dcb0843919b35fb76982
#
_entry.id   372cc9371173dcb0843919b35fb76982
#
_cell.length_a   1.000
_cell.length_b   1.000
_cell.length_c   1.000
_cell.angle_alpha   90.00
_cell.angle_beta   90.00
_cell.angle_gamma   90.00
#
_symmetry.space_group_name_H-M   'P 1'
#
loop_
_entity.id
_entity.type
_entity.pdbx_description
1 polymer ?
#
loop_
_entity_poly.entity_id
_entity_poly.type
_entity_poly.pdbx_seq_one_letter_code
_entity_poly.pdbx_strand_id
1 'polypeptide(L)'
;MAEVIDVSTYIPVIFPTVAIFLIGLFYMYYIRAVLPREGTTEWITRAVKRPRFTMSFRLHKMERRDILPVVVITLASAFLGFFKLGDTQAPQSFHRFTGNNKTVVISLDEPREIGKLYYYTGLWTGSYTLEFSEDGTVWFEPPPSSGQKNVMSQPHGDLFKWREAYISGLPVTARYVRITASTAPLELGEIALFGADGALIPAGKLSCPDAPALLDEQSLVPDTPTYLNSMYFDEIYHGRTAYEFLHGIKAYETTPPPLGKLIIAAGIALFGMTPFGWRFMGTLFGVLMVPIFYVFVKNMFGKTRVAVCGTLLFAFDFMRFTQTRIATIDTYGVFFILLSYLFMYRYVTQEEDTPFKKTLAPLALSGLFFGFGCASKWIVVYAGLGLFALYLIAQVRRIVYYRKNDLPGLGGYIVKTLLFSFIFYILIPAAIYCLSYIPYAYAYGLRLKDGMLWNKDFYRMVWDNQLYMFRYHSQLKDTHPYQSSWYQWIVDGRPILYFSKLYNGGAVKSAFAAFGNPALWWGGFAAIIAMAVHAVRRKDGKALFILIGYLSQLLPWVIIPRIVFIYHYFPSTLFLALAMAYVFNTIFERGYGRCRRIVYGYTAATVFLFVMFYPVLSGEPVPTFYTTYFLCWFPGAWPFY
;
A
#
# COMPACT_ATOMS: atom_id res chain seq x y z
N MET A 1 15.83 44.78 -24.86
CA MET A 1 16.32 43.60 -24.10
C MET A 1 15.41 42.45 -24.45
N ALA A 2 15.92 41.43 -25.15
CA ALA A 2 15.15 40.21 -25.33
C ALA A 2 15.06 39.51 -23.99
N GLU A 3 13.87 39.35 -23.44
CA GLU A 3 13.65 38.49 -22.28
C GLU A 3 14.21 37.10 -22.64
N VAL A 4 15.25 36.70 -21.93
CA VAL A 4 15.75 35.33 -21.99
C VAL A 4 14.64 34.45 -21.41
N ILE A 5 13.90 33.79 -22.26
CA ILE A 5 12.87 32.85 -21.84
C ILE A 5 13.57 31.75 -21.04
N ASP A 6 13.33 31.69 -19.73
CA ASP A 6 13.83 30.64 -18.87
C ASP A 6 13.13 29.33 -19.24
N VAL A 7 13.79 28.54 -20.09
CA VAL A 7 13.28 27.24 -20.59
C VAL A 7 12.99 26.30 -19.43
N SER A 8 13.64 26.46 -18.27
CA SER A 8 13.43 25.60 -17.09
C SER A 8 11.98 25.63 -16.59
N THR A 9 11.29 26.76 -16.75
CA THR A 9 9.88 26.94 -16.36
C THR A 9 8.92 26.04 -17.18
N TYR A 10 9.30 25.67 -18.39
CA TYR A 10 8.44 24.88 -19.29
C TYR A 10 8.71 23.36 -19.21
N ILE A 11 9.84 22.93 -18.64
CA ILE A 11 10.18 21.49 -18.55
C ILE A 11 9.10 20.67 -17.84
N PRO A 12 8.52 21.09 -16.70
CA PRO A 12 7.45 20.34 -16.03
C PRO A 12 6.21 20.10 -16.90
N VAL A 13 5.90 21.01 -17.83
CA VAL A 13 4.71 20.91 -18.71
C VAL A 13 4.97 20.02 -19.93
N ILE A 14 6.22 19.90 -20.36
CA ILE A 14 6.60 19.11 -21.54
C ILE A 14 6.30 17.62 -21.33
N PHE A 15 6.71 17.07 -20.19
CA PHE A 15 6.56 15.63 -19.93
C PHE A 15 5.10 15.15 -19.90
N PRO A 16 4.17 15.77 -19.15
CA PRO A 16 2.77 15.35 -19.20
C PRO A 16 2.14 15.57 -20.57
N THR A 17 2.50 16.63 -21.29
CA THR A 17 2.01 16.89 -22.64
C THR A 17 2.46 15.77 -23.61
N VAL A 18 3.73 15.40 -23.58
CA VAL A 18 4.26 14.28 -24.37
C VAL A 18 3.60 12.96 -23.97
N ALA A 19 3.40 12.70 -22.70
CA ALA A 19 2.74 11.48 -22.22
C ALA A 19 1.29 11.39 -22.74
N ILE A 20 0.51 12.46 -22.62
CA ILE A 20 -0.88 12.54 -23.13
C ILE A 20 -0.90 12.34 -24.65
N PHE A 21 0.01 12.99 -25.38
CA PHE A 21 0.12 12.85 -26.84
C PHE A 21 0.44 11.40 -27.24
N LEU A 22 1.41 10.75 -26.56
CA LEU A 22 1.77 9.35 -26.85
C LEU A 22 0.63 8.38 -26.52
N ILE A 23 -0.12 8.62 -25.45
CA ILE A 23 -1.33 7.85 -25.12
C ILE A 23 -2.38 8.06 -26.21
N GLY A 24 -2.63 9.30 -26.64
CA GLY A 24 -3.55 9.60 -27.72
C GLY A 24 -3.17 8.92 -29.05
N LEU A 25 -1.88 8.96 -29.39
CA LEU A 25 -1.33 8.28 -30.56
C LEU A 25 -1.52 6.74 -30.47
N PHE A 26 -1.26 6.16 -29.29
CA PHE A 26 -1.49 4.74 -29.03
C PHE A 26 -2.96 4.36 -29.26
N TYR A 27 -3.93 5.14 -28.73
CA TYR A 27 -5.35 4.88 -28.92
C TYR A 27 -5.81 5.12 -30.35
N MET A 28 -5.22 6.04 -31.10
CA MET A 28 -5.47 6.19 -32.52
C MET A 28 -5.09 4.91 -33.29
N TYR A 29 -3.96 4.28 -32.98
CA TYR A 29 -3.59 2.98 -33.56
C TYR A 29 -4.50 1.85 -33.09
N TYR A 30 -4.95 1.86 -31.84
CA TYR A 30 -5.94 0.91 -31.34
C TYR A 30 -7.27 1.03 -32.11
N ILE A 31 -7.77 2.25 -32.30
CA ILE A 31 -8.99 2.51 -33.07
C ILE A 31 -8.83 2.01 -34.51
N ARG A 32 -7.72 2.30 -35.18
CA ARG A 32 -7.42 1.75 -36.52
C ARG A 32 -7.38 0.22 -36.56
N ALA A 33 -6.90 -0.44 -35.50
CA ALA A 33 -6.90 -1.89 -35.41
C ALA A 33 -8.31 -2.48 -35.19
N VAL A 34 -9.21 -1.72 -34.60
CA VAL A 34 -10.57 -2.16 -34.22
C VAL A 34 -11.62 -1.78 -35.28
N LEU A 35 -11.45 -0.64 -35.97
CA LEU A 35 -12.36 -0.21 -37.04
C LEU A 35 -12.27 -1.16 -38.24
N PRO A 36 -13.41 -1.47 -38.87
CA PRO A 36 -13.42 -2.19 -40.14
C PRO A 36 -12.76 -1.35 -41.25
N ARG A 37 -12.12 -2.02 -42.21
CA ARG A 37 -11.64 -1.37 -43.42
C ARG A 37 -12.83 -0.90 -44.27
N GLU A 38 -12.68 0.24 -44.92
CA GLU A 38 -13.66 0.77 -45.86
C GLU A 38 -14.13 -0.33 -46.83
N GLY A 39 -15.45 -0.51 -46.92
CA GLY A 39 -16.11 -1.52 -47.79
C GLY A 39 -17.03 -2.51 -47.07
N THR A 40 -17.04 -2.55 -45.73
CA THR A 40 -17.94 -3.46 -44.98
C THR A 40 -18.97 -2.70 -44.16
N THR A 41 -19.96 -2.09 -44.80
CA THR A 41 -21.21 -1.61 -44.18
C THR A 41 -22.04 -2.73 -43.54
N GLU A 42 -21.73 -4.00 -43.85
CA GLU A 42 -22.41 -5.19 -43.29
C GLU A 42 -22.29 -5.38 -41.78
N TRP A 43 -21.27 -4.80 -41.10
CA TRP A 43 -21.11 -5.07 -39.70
C TRP A 43 -22.06 -4.28 -38.78
N ILE A 44 -22.52 -3.09 -39.19
CA ILE A 44 -23.51 -2.31 -38.43
C ILE A 44 -24.86 -3.04 -38.48
N THR A 45 -25.22 -3.61 -39.61
CA THR A 45 -26.45 -4.39 -39.83
C THR A 45 -26.38 -5.77 -39.17
N ARG A 46 -25.21 -6.45 -39.12
CA ARG A 46 -25.04 -7.72 -38.39
C ARG A 46 -25.04 -7.58 -36.89
N ALA A 47 -24.56 -6.46 -36.35
CA ALA A 47 -24.56 -6.22 -34.88
C ALA A 47 -26.00 -6.10 -34.32
N VAL A 48 -26.94 -5.60 -35.14
CA VAL A 48 -28.35 -5.41 -34.75
C VAL A 48 -29.16 -6.73 -34.83
N LYS A 49 -28.73 -7.71 -35.62
CA LYS A 49 -29.51 -8.96 -35.90
C LYS A 49 -29.12 -10.18 -35.05
N ARG A 50 -28.28 -10.08 -34.02
CA ARG A 50 -28.00 -11.23 -33.13
C ARG A 50 -28.60 -11.03 -31.75
N PRO A 51 -29.83 -11.49 -31.50
CA PRO A 51 -30.40 -11.55 -30.17
C PRO A 51 -30.04 -12.87 -29.52
N ARG A 52 -28.85 -13.04 -28.99
CA ARG A 52 -28.52 -14.10 -28.03
C ARG A 52 -27.41 -13.65 -27.13
N PHE A 53 -27.69 -13.59 -25.82
CA PHE A 53 -26.76 -13.42 -24.71
C PHE A 53 -25.84 -14.64 -24.62
N THR A 54 -24.86 -14.74 -25.48
CA THR A 54 -23.78 -15.73 -25.36
C THR A 54 -22.50 -14.98 -24.97
N MET A 55 -22.40 -14.65 -23.68
CA MET A 55 -21.11 -14.21 -23.12
C MET A 55 -20.18 -15.42 -23.10
N SER A 56 -19.20 -15.46 -24.00
CA SER A 56 -18.18 -16.49 -23.98
C SER A 56 -17.05 -16.10 -23.03
N PHE A 57 -16.92 -16.84 -21.96
CA PHE A 57 -15.73 -16.85 -21.10
C PHE A 57 -14.87 -18.06 -21.46
N ARG A 58 -13.57 -17.89 -21.56
CA ARG A 58 -12.63 -18.96 -21.83
C ARG A 58 -11.46 -18.90 -20.89
N LEU A 59 -11.17 -20.03 -20.24
CA LEU A 59 -10.00 -20.19 -19.38
C LEU A 59 -8.81 -20.73 -20.19
N HIS A 60 -7.68 -20.07 -20.10
CA HIS A 60 -6.43 -20.53 -20.68
C HIS A 60 -5.47 -20.99 -19.58
N LYS A 61 -4.67 -22.03 -19.87
CA LYS A 61 -3.68 -22.57 -18.93
C LYS A 61 -2.31 -21.92 -19.13
N MET A 62 -1.47 -22.01 -18.11
CA MET A 62 -0.05 -21.68 -18.19
C MET A 62 0.68 -22.66 -19.08
N GLU A 63 1.69 -22.21 -19.80
CA GLU A 63 2.54 -22.97 -20.70
C GLU A 63 4.02 -22.89 -20.25
N ARG A 64 4.87 -23.81 -20.69
CA ARG A 64 6.31 -23.79 -20.33
C ARG A 64 7.00 -22.47 -20.70
N ARG A 65 6.60 -21.86 -21.81
CA ARG A 65 7.13 -20.54 -22.26
C ARG A 65 6.75 -19.36 -21.35
N ASP A 66 5.82 -19.54 -20.42
CA ASP A 66 5.41 -18.53 -19.45
C ASP A 66 6.31 -18.53 -18.21
N ILE A 67 7.05 -19.62 -17.94
CA ILE A 67 7.84 -19.80 -16.72
C ILE A 67 8.95 -18.74 -16.65
N LEU A 68 9.78 -18.64 -17.69
CA LEU A 68 10.91 -17.69 -17.68
C LEU A 68 10.46 -16.24 -17.52
N PRO A 69 9.49 -15.71 -18.30
CA PRO A 69 9.03 -14.33 -18.11
C PRO A 69 8.48 -14.06 -16.72
N VAL A 70 7.65 -14.95 -16.17
CA VAL A 70 7.08 -14.71 -14.83
C VAL A 70 8.14 -14.71 -13.76
N VAL A 71 9.12 -15.60 -13.84
CA VAL A 71 10.24 -15.65 -12.89
C VAL A 71 11.08 -14.37 -12.98
N VAL A 72 11.45 -13.95 -14.19
CA VAL A 72 12.28 -12.73 -14.39
C VAL A 72 11.56 -11.48 -13.87
N ILE A 73 10.28 -11.29 -14.21
CA ILE A 73 9.52 -10.11 -13.74
C ILE A 73 9.35 -10.14 -12.22
N THR A 74 9.11 -11.33 -11.64
CA THR A 74 8.96 -11.48 -10.19
C THR A 74 10.27 -11.19 -9.45
N LEU A 75 11.40 -11.73 -9.95
CA LEU A 75 12.72 -11.49 -9.35
C LEU A 75 13.14 -10.01 -9.47
N ALA A 76 12.88 -9.37 -10.61
CA ALA A 76 13.12 -7.93 -10.79
C ALA A 76 12.26 -7.10 -9.80
N SER A 77 10.98 -7.46 -9.65
CA SER A 77 10.09 -6.81 -8.69
C SER A 77 10.54 -7.06 -7.23
N ALA A 78 11.05 -8.25 -6.91
CA ALA A 78 11.59 -8.56 -5.59
C ALA A 78 12.86 -7.75 -5.30
N PHE A 79 13.80 -7.73 -6.24
CA PHE A 79 15.03 -6.96 -6.08
C PHE A 79 14.72 -5.48 -5.82
N LEU A 80 13.91 -4.84 -6.68
CA LEU A 80 13.54 -3.43 -6.52
C LEU A 80 12.73 -3.19 -5.25
N GLY A 81 11.84 -4.11 -4.89
CA GLY A 81 11.01 -4.02 -3.71
C GLY A 81 11.80 -4.07 -2.41
N PHE A 82 12.76 -4.98 -2.29
CA PHE A 82 13.55 -5.16 -1.08
C PHE A 82 14.83 -4.28 -1.03
N PHE A 83 15.24 -3.72 -2.17
CA PHE A 83 16.42 -2.85 -2.22
C PHE A 83 16.19 -1.59 -1.39
N LYS A 84 17.06 -1.33 -0.40
CA LYS A 84 16.95 -0.20 0.54
C LYS A 84 15.53 -0.06 1.12
N LEU A 85 14.94 -1.18 1.56
CA LEU A 85 13.60 -1.18 2.15
C LEU A 85 13.59 -0.50 3.53
N GLY A 86 14.65 -0.67 4.29
CA GLY A 86 14.86 -0.15 5.62
C GLY A 86 16.03 -0.85 6.29
N ASP A 87 16.53 -0.26 7.36
CA ASP A 87 17.61 -0.85 8.16
C ASP A 87 17.14 -2.16 8.80
N THR A 88 18.01 -3.15 8.80
CA THR A 88 17.75 -4.47 9.40
C THR A 88 17.99 -4.50 10.90
N GLN A 89 18.49 -3.41 11.45
CA GLN A 89 18.74 -3.20 12.86
C GLN A 89 18.11 -1.88 13.31
N ALA A 90 17.66 -1.84 14.56
CA ALA A 90 17.19 -0.66 15.27
C ALA A 90 17.29 -0.96 16.77
N PRO A 91 17.31 0.03 17.66
CA PRO A 91 17.28 -0.20 19.09
C PRO A 91 16.11 -1.11 19.51
N GLN A 92 16.40 -2.16 20.25
CA GLN A 92 15.43 -3.16 20.73
C GLN A 92 15.25 -3.11 22.24
N SER A 93 16.18 -2.50 22.98
CA SER A 93 16.10 -2.25 24.42
C SER A 93 15.51 -0.86 24.69
N PHE A 94 14.67 -0.76 25.73
CA PHE A 94 14.01 0.49 26.09
C PHE A 94 14.02 0.70 27.59
N HIS A 95 14.42 1.89 28.02
CA HIS A 95 14.15 2.35 29.36
C HIS A 95 12.70 2.85 29.46
N ARG A 96 11.97 2.32 30.46
CA ARG A 96 10.58 2.70 30.71
C ARG A 96 10.48 3.63 31.90
N PHE A 97 10.17 4.88 31.63
CA PHE A 97 9.80 5.85 32.67
C PHE A 97 8.45 5.49 33.29
N THR A 98 8.40 5.47 34.61
CA THR A 98 7.20 5.14 35.39
C THR A 98 6.82 6.31 36.32
N GLY A 99 5.65 6.23 36.98
CA GLY A 99 5.24 7.28 37.92
C GLY A 99 6.23 7.56 39.04
N ASN A 100 6.95 6.53 39.46
CA ASN A 100 7.96 6.62 40.54
C ASN A 100 9.39 6.85 40.03
N ASN A 101 9.68 6.55 38.79
CA ASN A 101 10.98 6.76 38.14
C ASN A 101 10.81 7.51 36.82
N LYS A 102 10.84 8.86 36.93
CA LYS A 102 10.68 9.76 35.80
C LYS A 102 11.98 10.40 35.34
N THR A 103 13.08 10.21 36.08
CA THR A 103 14.33 10.94 35.85
C THR A 103 15.48 9.95 35.71
N VAL A 104 16.34 10.17 34.73
CA VAL A 104 17.61 9.48 34.56
C VAL A 104 18.72 10.50 34.37
N VAL A 105 19.95 10.12 34.78
CA VAL A 105 21.14 10.96 34.65
C VAL A 105 22.20 10.21 33.87
N ILE A 106 22.63 10.77 32.76
CA ILE A 106 23.78 10.32 31.98
C ILE A 106 25.01 11.10 32.49
N SER A 107 26.07 10.42 32.86
CA SER A 107 27.35 11.03 33.26
C SER A 107 28.43 10.78 32.21
N LEU A 108 29.27 11.77 31.96
CA LEU A 108 30.44 11.72 31.12
C LEU A 108 31.69 11.51 32.00
N ASP A 109 32.72 10.88 31.45
CA ASP A 109 34.03 10.70 32.11
C ASP A 109 34.66 12.03 32.59
N GLU A 110 34.50 13.07 31.78
CA GLU A 110 34.95 14.46 32.04
C GLU A 110 33.97 15.47 31.45
N PRO A 111 33.99 16.74 31.89
CA PRO A 111 33.22 17.79 31.24
C PRO A 111 33.57 17.93 29.78
N ARG A 112 32.56 17.91 28.87
CA ARG A 112 32.72 18.02 27.42
C ARG A 112 31.71 19.00 26.85
N GLU A 113 32.06 19.62 25.76
CA GLU A 113 31.10 20.36 24.95
C GLU A 113 30.16 19.41 24.21
N ILE A 114 28.84 19.52 24.50
CA ILE A 114 27.76 18.80 23.83
C ILE A 114 27.14 19.73 22.80
N GLY A 115 27.26 19.38 21.51
CA GLY A 115 26.77 20.17 20.40
C GLY A 115 25.44 19.68 19.83
N LYS A 116 25.11 18.39 20.01
CA LYS A 116 23.89 17.79 19.48
C LYS A 116 23.50 16.54 20.28
N LEU A 117 22.21 16.22 20.30
CA LEU A 117 21.67 15.02 20.94
C LEU A 117 20.68 14.32 20.00
N TYR A 118 20.89 13.03 19.74
CA TYR A 118 19.90 12.15 19.12
C TYR A 118 19.28 11.22 20.16
N TYR A 119 18.02 10.80 19.91
CA TYR A 119 17.34 9.84 20.75
C TYR A 119 16.40 8.98 19.92
N TYR A 120 16.23 7.70 20.32
CA TYR A 120 15.31 6.77 19.69
C TYR A 120 14.06 6.62 20.54
N THR A 121 12.90 6.93 19.96
CA THR A 121 11.61 6.89 20.65
C THR A 121 11.03 5.48 20.68
N GLY A 122 10.39 5.10 21.80
CA GLY A 122 9.66 3.85 21.96
C GLY A 122 8.14 4.04 21.95
N LEU A 123 7.44 3.32 22.83
CA LEU A 123 5.99 3.42 23.01
C LEU A 123 5.58 4.63 23.87
N TRP A 124 4.30 4.98 23.71
CA TRP A 124 3.58 6.09 24.34
C TRP A 124 4.05 7.47 23.90
N THR A 125 3.36 8.49 24.34
CA THR A 125 3.59 9.87 23.90
C THR A 125 3.80 10.79 25.09
N GLY A 126 4.69 11.76 24.92
CA GLY A 126 5.01 12.74 25.96
C GLY A 126 6.16 13.65 25.54
N SER A 127 6.75 14.30 26.53
CA SER A 127 7.92 15.17 26.35
C SER A 127 8.92 14.92 27.47
N TYR A 128 10.14 15.41 27.26
CA TYR A 128 11.24 15.30 28.21
C TYR A 128 11.81 16.68 28.47
N THR A 129 12.15 16.95 29.72
CA THR A 129 12.99 18.09 30.11
C THR A 129 14.44 17.65 30.13
N LEU A 130 15.32 18.45 29.54
CA LEU A 130 16.76 18.24 29.51
C LEU A 130 17.44 19.32 30.37
N GLU A 131 18.25 18.88 31.32
CA GLU A 131 19.05 19.75 32.16
C GLU A 131 20.51 19.27 32.14
N PHE A 132 21.41 20.21 32.19
CA PHE A 132 22.86 20.00 32.12
C PHE A 132 23.54 20.46 33.43
N SER A 133 24.65 19.80 33.77
CA SER A 133 25.44 20.17 34.93
C SER A 133 26.92 19.82 34.75
N GLU A 134 27.84 20.63 35.25
CA GLU A 134 29.26 20.32 35.27
C GLU A 134 29.67 19.53 36.54
N ASP A 135 29.00 19.77 37.66
CA ASP A 135 29.36 19.25 39.01
C ASP A 135 28.34 18.24 39.59
N GLY A 136 27.18 18.06 38.93
CA GLY A 136 26.09 17.22 39.38
C GLY A 136 25.22 17.82 40.48
N THR A 137 25.50 19.05 40.93
CA THR A 137 24.76 19.75 41.98
C THR A 137 23.95 20.91 41.47
N VAL A 138 24.53 21.73 40.59
CA VAL A 138 23.88 22.85 39.96
C VAL A 138 23.41 22.44 38.58
N TRP A 139 22.10 22.50 38.35
CA TRP A 139 21.46 22.10 37.10
C TRP A 139 20.89 23.31 36.39
N PHE A 140 21.04 23.37 35.07
CA PHE A 140 20.49 24.40 34.26
C PHE A 140 19.89 23.85 32.97
N GLU A 141 18.83 24.44 32.49
CA GLU A 141 18.29 24.23 31.15
C GLU A 141 18.85 25.34 30.25
N PRO A 142 19.44 25.00 29.07
CA PRO A 142 19.92 26.02 28.15
C PRO A 142 18.82 26.98 27.79
N PRO A 143 19.08 28.32 27.81
CA PRO A 143 18.05 29.31 27.56
C PRO A 143 17.46 29.15 26.15
N PRO A 144 16.12 29.19 25.99
CA PRO A 144 15.50 29.13 24.69
C PRO A 144 15.87 30.34 23.85
N SER A 145 16.29 30.13 22.59
CA SER A 145 16.57 31.25 21.67
C SER A 145 15.26 31.81 21.09
N SER A 146 15.14 33.15 21.11
CA SER A 146 14.12 33.92 20.37
C SER A 146 12.73 33.27 20.24
N GLY A 147 12.12 32.86 21.36
CA GLY A 147 10.75 32.35 21.42
C GLY A 147 10.55 30.87 21.07
N GLN A 148 11.59 30.11 20.73
CA GLN A 148 11.53 28.67 20.55
C GLN A 148 11.96 27.94 21.83
N LYS A 149 11.08 27.09 22.38
CA LYS A 149 11.39 26.24 23.53
C LYS A 149 12.31 25.09 23.13
N ASN A 150 13.19 24.68 24.06
CA ASN A 150 13.91 23.42 23.93
C ASN A 150 12.92 22.25 23.85
N VAL A 151 13.10 21.37 22.88
CA VAL A 151 12.14 20.29 22.64
C VAL A 151 12.86 18.95 22.50
N MET A 152 12.66 18.10 23.50
CA MET A 152 12.81 16.65 23.37
C MET A 152 11.44 16.04 23.61
N SER A 153 10.82 15.48 22.57
CA SER A 153 9.42 15.02 22.64
C SER A 153 9.18 13.79 21.80
N GLN A 154 8.15 13.06 22.20
CA GLN A 154 7.69 11.84 21.56
C GLN A 154 6.20 11.97 21.23
N PRO A 155 5.83 12.76 20.18
CA PRO A 155 4.45 12.90 19.75
C PRO A 155 3.98 11.63 19.00
N HIS A 156 2.68 11.51 18.74
CA HIS A 156 2.07 10.34 18.05
C HIS A 156 2.71 10.01 16.70
N GLY A 157 3.18 11.00 15.97
CA GLY A 157 3.83 10.81 14.66
C GLY A 157 5.29 10.37 14.70
N ASP A 158 5.87 10.20 15.89
CA ASP A 158 7.31 10.01 16.05
C ASP A 158 7.64 8.86 17.03
N LEU A 159 6.96 7.72 16.90
CA LEU A 159 7.24 6.50 17.63
C LEU A 159 8.16 5.59 16.80
N PHE A 160 9.04 4.82 17.50
CA PHE A 160 10.04 3.95 16.88
C PHE A 160 10.86 4.67 15.80
N LYS A 161 11.45 5.79 16.21
CA LYS A 161 12.08 6.74 15.31
C LYS A 161 13.27 7.42 15.95
N TRP A 162 14.35 7.58 15.20
CA TRP A 162 15.44 8.47 15.57
C TRP A 162 15.03 9.93 15.42
N ARG A 163 15.33 10.72 16.44
CA ARG A 163 15.06 12.16 16.45
C ARG A 163 16.27 12.93 16.95
N GLU A 164 16.38 14.16 16.48
CA GLU A 164 17.26 15.17 17.03
C GLU A 164 16.49 16.00 18.06
N ALA A 165 17.06 16.18 19.26
CA ALA A 165 16.50 17.10 20.22
C ALA A 165 16.80 18.53 19.77
N TYR A 166 15.77 19.36 19.72
CA TYR A 166 15.95 20.78 19.47
C TYR A 166 16.33 21.46 20.80
N ILE A 167 17.59 21.87 20.92
CA ILE A 167 18.11 22.55 22.11
C ILE A 167 18.80 23.82 21.61
N SER A 168 18.26 25.00 21.97
CA SER A 168 18.91 26.25 21.70
C SER A 168 20.05 26.48 22.68
N GLY A 169 21.07 27.21 22.26
CA GLY A 169 22.24 27.49 23.10
C GLY A 169 23.28 26.38 23.17
N LEU A 170 23.16 25.32 22.34
CA LEU A 170 24.26 24.40 22.12
C LEU A 170 25.35 25.06 21.24
N PRO A 171 26.66 24.74 21.44
CA PRO A 171 27.17 23.75 22.39
C PRO A 171 27.14 24.21 23.85
N VAL A 172 27.03 23.24 24.77
CA VAL A 172 27.03 23.42 26.21
C VAL A 172 28.09 22.53 26.83
N THR A 173 28.95 23.04 27.69
CA THR A 173 29.86 22.25 28.49
C THR A 173 29.12 21.60 29.64
N ALA A 174 29.17 20.27 29.72
CA ALA A 174 28.54 19.50 30.81
C ALA A 174 29.26 18.18 31.06
N ARG A 175 29.17 17.69 32.29
CA ARG A 175 29.55 16.35 32.68
C ARG A 175 28.34 15.47 32.95
N TYR A 176 27.19 16.07 33.23
CA TYR A 176 25.95 15.35 33.53
C TYR A 176 24.81 15.89 32.68
N VAL A 177 24.01 14.96 32.15
CA VAL A 177 22.77 15.26 31.40
C VAL A 177 21.61 14.57 32.10
N ARG A 178 20.67 15.37 32.63
CA ARG A 178 19.47 14.87 33.31
C ARG A 178 18.28 14.93 32.35
N ILE A 179 17.57 13.82 32.22
CA ILE A 179 16.40 13.65 31.37
C ILE A 179 15.22 13.30 32.27
N THR A 180 14.20 14.14 32.28
CA THR A 180 12.98 13.96 33.08
C THR A 180 11.77 13.84 32.17
N ALA A 181 11.05 12.72 32.24
CA ALA A 181 9.82 12.50 31.48
C ALA A 181 8.65 13.30 32.08
N SER A 182 7.94 14.04 31.24
CA SER A 182 6.76 14.82 31.65
C SER A 182 5.56 13.94 32.01
N THR A 183 5.43 12.80 31.33
CA THR A 183 4.34 11.82 31.51
C THR A 183 4.89 10.42 31.74
N ALA A 184 4.06 9.51 32.24
CA ALA A 184 4.38 8.09 32.40
C ALA A 184 3.11 7.25 32.14
N PRO A 185 3.22 6.11 31.49
CA PRO A 185 4.47 5.49 31.00
C PRO A 185 5.01 6.17 29.73
N LEU A 186 6.34 6.17 29.56
CA LEU A 186 7.06 6.61 28.38
C LEU A 186 8.25 5.68 28.14
N GLU A 187 8.56 5.32 26.91
CA GLU A 187 9.72 4.51 26.57
C GLU A 187 10.70 5.28 25.71
N LEU A 188 11.97 5.15 26.01
CA LEU A 188 13.10 5.71 25.28
C LEU A 188 14.13 4.59 25.07
N GLY A 189 14.52 4.37 23.80
CA GLY A 189 15.46 3.31 23.46
C GLY A 189 16.90 3.77 23.66
N GLU A 190 17.41 4.58 22.77
CA GLU A 190 18.83 4.92 22.76
C GLU A 190 19.03 6.43 22.76
N ILE A 191 20.11 6.91 23.40
CA ILE A 191 20.52 8.32 23.42
C ILE A 191 21.95 8.43 22.92
N ALA A 192 22.18 9.36 22.00
CA ALA A 192 23.49 9.65 21.47
C ALA A 192 23.86 11.14 21.69
N LEU A 193 25.00 11.37 22.31
CA LEU A 193 25.56 12.71 22.51
C LEU A 193 26.69 12.95 21.50
N PHE A 194 26.69 14.11 20.90
CA PHE A 194 27.70 14.53 19.94
C PHE A 194 28.44 15.74 20.45
N GLY A 195 29.74 15.79 20.25
CA GLY A 195 30.57 16.94 20.57
C GLY A 195 30.24 18.18 19.71
N ALA A 196 30.84 19.32 20.04
CA ALA A 196 30.71 20.53 19.24
C ALA A 196 31.28 20.38 17.81
N ASP A 197 32.22 19.45 17.62
CA ASP A 197 32.78 19.05 16.33
C ASP A 197 31.85 18.15 15.49
N GLY A 198 30.70 17.77 16.05
CA GLY A 198 29.74 16.86 15.44
C GLY A 198 30.09 15.38 15.54
N ALA A 199 31.19 15.00 16.20
CA ALA A 199 31.56 13.61 16.42
C ALA A 199 30.75 12.97 17.53
N LEU A 200 30.34 11.70 17.34
CA LEU A 200 29.65 10.92 18.38
C LEU A 200 30.58 10.71 19.58
N ILE A 201 30.10 11.05 20.79
CA ILE A 201 30.81 10.74 22.03
C ILE A 201 30.72 9.23 22.27
N PRO A 202 31.86 8.49 22.36
CA PRO A 202 31.84 7.05 22.47
C PRO A 202 31.13 6.55 23.73
N ALA A 203 30.41 5.42 23.64
CA ALA A 203 29.70 4.79 24.78
C ALA A 203 30.59 4.57 25.99
N GLY A 204 31.87 4.18 25.81
CA GLY A 204 32.80 3.97 26.89
C GLY A 204 33.15 5.22 27.72
N LYS A 205 32.72 6.40 27.26
CA LYS A 205 32.85 7.69 27.98
C LYS A 205 31.56 8.13 28.65
N LEU A 206 30.50 7.35 28.49
CA LEU A 206 29.16 7.60 29.01
C LEU A 206 28.77 6.55 30.05
N SER A 207 28.02 6.90 31.05
CA SER A 207 27.47 5.99 32.07
C SER A 207 26.07 6.42 32.46
N CYS A 208 25.14 5.47 32.48
CA CYS A 208 23.77 5.64 32.95
C CYS A 208 23.34 4.38 33.75
N PRO A 209 23.81 4.20 34.99
CA PRO A 209 23.57 2.96 35.75
C PRO A 209 22.08 2.67 35.98
N ASP A 210 21.25 3.70 36.15
CA ASP A 210 19.82 3.58 36.41
C ASP A 210 19.02 3.22 35.15
N ALA A 211 19.61 3.40 33.95
CA ALA A 211 18.97 3.14 32.68
C ALA A 211 20.00 2.71 31.61
N PRO A 212 20.64 1.55 31.76
CA PRO A 212 21.70 1.09 30.84
C PRO A 212 21.18 0.94 29.38
N ALA A 213 19.91 0.62 29.23
CA ALA A 213 19.25 0.52 27.91
C ALA A 213 19.24 1.82 27.08
N LEU A 214 19.67 2.95 27.63
CA LEU A 214 19.81 4.20 26.90
C LEU A 214 21.16 4.35 26.19
N LEU A 215 22.13 3.45 26.46
CA LEU A 215 23.50 3.56 25.99
C LEU A 215 24.10 2.22 25.48
N ASP A 216 23.29 1.16 25.37
CA ASP A 216 23.78 -0.20 25.08
C ASP A 216 23.81 -0.53 23.57
N GLU A 217 23.19 0.29 22.74
CA GLU A 217 23.08 0.07 21.30
C GLU A 217 23.68 1.23 20.47
N GLN A 218 24.71 1.91 20.98
CA GLN A 218 25.37 3.09 20.35
C GLN A 218 25.89 2.84 18.93
N SER A 219 26.17 1.60 18.57
CA SER A 219 26.58 1.22 17.20
C SER A 219 25.45 1.41 16.16
N LEU A 220 24.21 1.57 16.62
CA LEU A 220 23.03 1.76 15.77
C LEU A 220 22.67 3.23 15.56
N VAL A 221 23.43 4.14 16.16
CA VAL A 221 23.22 5.59 15.99
C VAL A 221 23.49 5.98 14.52
N PRO A 222 22.51 6.53 13.81
CA PRO A 222 22.71 6.91 12.41
C PRO A 222 23.46 8.25 12.30
N ASP A 223 24.22 8.42 11.24
CA ASP A 223 24.80 9.74 10.90
C ASP A 223 23.69 10.80 10.76
N THR A 224 22.57 10.41 10.18
CA THR A 224 21.39 11.26 10.01
C THR A 224 20.12 10.40 10.05
N PRO A 225 19.10 10.78 10.86
CA PRO A 225 17.81 10.14 10.83
C PRO A 225 17.14 10.25 9.46
N THR A 226 16.68 9.12 8.89
CA THR A 226 16.02 9.02 7.59
C THR A 226 14.83 8.06 7.65
N TYR A 227 14.12 7.88 6.54
CA TYR A 227 13.08 6.85 6.44
C TYR A 227 13.64 5.42 6.59
N LEU A 228 14.94 5.22 6.34
CA LEU A 228 15.58 3.89 6.46
C LEU A 228 15.65 3.40 7.91
N ASN A 229 15.77 4.31 8.87
CA ASN A 229 15.96 4.00 10.29
C ASN A 229 14.82 4.49 11.20
N SER A 230 13.67 4.84 10.63
CA SER A 230 12.54 5.43 11.35
C SER A 230 11.21 5.05 10.75
N MET A 231 10.15 4.97 11.56
CA MET A 231 8.78 4.94 11.05
C MET A 231 8.41 6.27 10.41
N TYR A 232 7.57 6.23 9.40
CA TYR A 232 6.98 7.40 8.76
C TYR A 232 5.53 7.13 8.37
N PHE A 233 4.73 8.18 8.25
CA PHE A 233 3.33 8.14 7.87
C PHE A 233 2.52 7.11 8.68
N ASP A 234 1.67 6.30 8.05
CA ASP A 234 0.78 5.33 8.71
C ASP A 234 1.50 4.12 9.35
N GLU A 235 2.82 3.97 9.16
CA GLU A 235 3.61 2.93 9.86
C GLU A 235 3.47 3.04 11.38
N ILE A 236 3.39 4.28 11.89
CA ILE A 236 3.21 4.57 13.33
C ILE A 236 1.91 4.00 13.91
N TYR A 237 0.87 3.80 13.09
CA TYR A 237 -0.38 3.19 13.53
C TYR A 237 -0.32 1.67 13.39
N HIS A 238 0.07 1.17 12.23
CA HIS A 238 -0.02 -0.25 11.90
C HIS A 238 1.15 -1.06 12.44
N GLY A 239 2.39 -0.56 12.30
CA GLY A 239 3.59 -1.19 12.86
C GLY A 239 3.58 -1.16 14.39
N ARG A 240 3.17 -0.03 14.99
CA ARG A 240 2.96 0.07 16.43
C ARG A 240 1.95 -0.96 16.92
N THR A 241 0.77 -1.03 16.33
CA THR A 241 -0.27 -1.97 16.76
C THR A 241 0.15 -3.42 16.55
N ALA A 242 0.94 -3.71 15.51
CA ALA A 242 1.54 -5.03 15.30
C ALA A 242 2.48 -5.40 16.45
N TYR A 243 3.32 -4.46 16.92
CA TYR A 243 4.17 -4.62 18.09
C TYR A 243 3.34 -4.81 19.37
N GLU A 244 2.31 -4.00 19.59
CA GLU A 244 1.40 -4.11 20.72
C GLU A 244 0.73 -5.49 20.80
N PHE A 245 0.31 -6.07 19.65
CA PHE A 245 -0.24 -7.42 19.58
C PHE A 245 0.76 -8.50 19.98
N LEU A 246 2.02 -8.38 19.56
CA LEU A 246 3.07 -9.33 19.91
C LEU A 246 3.38 -9.34 21.41
N HIS A 247 3.25 -8.17 22.06
CA HIS A 247 3.57 -8.01 23.49
C HIS A 247 2.34 -8.06 24.41
N GLY A 248 1.14 -8.34 23.87
CA GLY A 248 -0.10 -8.39 24.65
C GLY A 248 -0.49 -7.05 25.28
N ILE A 249 -0.08 -5.95 24.65
CA ILE A 249 -0.40 -4.58 25.06
C ILE A 249 -1.73 -4.18 24.40
N LYS A 250 -2.53 -3.35 25.07
CA LYS A 250 -3.77 -2.80 24.48
C LYS A 250 -3.43 -1.98 23.24
N ALA A 251 -4.04 -2.37 22.14
CA ALA A 251 -3.84 -1.72 20.85
C ALA A 251 -4.28 -0.26 20.89
N TYR A 252 -3.40 0.63 20.47
CA TYR A 252 -3.71 2.05 20.26
C TYR A 252 -4.68 2.23 19.10
N GLU A 253 -4.34 1.64 17.94
CA GLU A 253 -5.15 1.74 16.73
C GLU A 253 -6.01 0.48 16.55
N THR A 254 -7.30 0.63 16.82
CA THR A 254 -8.28 -0.47 16.74
C THR A 254 -9.07 -0.47 15.43
N THR A 255 -8.81 0.50 14.56
CA THR A 255 -9.28 0.56 13.17
C THR A 255 -8.08 0.40 12.23
N PRO A 256 -8.21 -0.19 11.07
CA PRO A 256 -9.17 -1.20 10.58
C PRO A 256 -9.03 -2.58 11.27
N PRO A 257 -9.70 -3.64 10.77
CA PRO A 257 -9.67 -4.98 11.37
C PRO A 257 -8.25 -5.53 11.56
N PRO A 258 -8.02 -6.51 12.48
CA PRO A 258 -6.68 -6.85 12.94
C PRO A 258 -5.79 -7.60 11.94
N LEU A 259 -6.33 -8.39 11.00
CA LEU A 259 -5.53 -9.36 10.22
C LEU A 259 -4.37 -8.70 9.45
N GLY A 260 -4.59 -7.52 8.85
CA GLY A 260 -3.52 -6.80 8.16
C GLY A 260 -2.35 -6.45 9.09
N LYS A 261 -2.65 -6.04 10.32
CA LYS A 261 -1.66 -5.74 11.36
C LYS A 261 -0.97 -7.00 11.89
N LEU A 262 -1.70 -8.14 11.93
CA LEU A 262 -1.10 -9.44 12.30
C LEU A 262 -0.12 -9.95 11.23
N ILE A 263 -0.38 -9.65 9.97
CA ILE A 263 0.58 -9.96 8.90
C ILE A 263 1.85 -9.10 9.08
N ILE A 264 1.72 -7.81 9.42
CA ILE A 264 2.87 -6.96 9.77
C ILE A 264 3.61 -7.53 10.99
N ALA A 265 2.87 -7.95 12.03
CA ALA A 265 3.43 -8.57 13.24
C ALA A 265 4.28 -9.81 12.93
N ALA A 266 3.90 -10.62 11.94
CA ALA A 266 4.72 -11.74 11.51
C ALA A 266 6.09 -11.29 10.95
N GLY A 267 6.17 -10.18 10.23
CA GLY A 267 7.44 -9.59 9.78
C GLY A 267 8.30 -9.10 10.95
N ILE A 268 7.67 -8.41 11.92
CA ILE A 268 8.35 -7.97 13.15
C ILE A 268 8.84 -9.17 13.98
N ALA A 269 8.05 -10.23 14.09
CA ALA A 269 8.45 -11.44 14.80
C ALA A 269 9.65 -12.16 14.17
N LEU A 270 9.81 -12.06 12.84
CA LEU A 270 10.91 -12.69 12.10
C LEU A 270 12.20 -11.84 12.10
N PHE A 271 12.10 -10.52 12.04
CA PHE A 271 13.23 -9.61 11.80
C PHE A 271 13.41 -8.54 12.89
N GLY A 272 12.67 -8.65 14.01
CA GLY A 272 12.68 -7.65 15.08
C GLY A 272 11.83 -6.41 14.75
N MET A 273 11.71 -5.53 15.75
CA MET A 273 11.05 -4.22 15.58
C MET A 273 12.00 -3.26 14.85
N THR A 274 12.25 -3.53 13.58
CA THR A 274 13.18 -2.81 12.71
C THR A 274 12.44 -2.28 11.49
N PRO A 275 12.94 -1.22 10.80
CA PRO A 275 12.35 -0.73 9.55
C PRO A 275 12.16 -1.82 8.51
N PHE A 276 13.12 -2.70 8.35
CA PHE A 276 13.00 -3.87 7.48
C PHE A 276 11.89 -4.81 7.98
N GLY A 277 11.85 -5.10 9.28
CA GLY A 277 10.91 -6.04 9.89
C GLY A 277 9.44 -5.64 9.66
N TRP A 278 9.07 -4.40 9.98
CA TRP A 278 7.68 -3.97 9.80
C TRP A 278 7.28 -3.77 8.33
N ARG A 279 8.22 -3.53 7.38
CA ARG A 279 7.94 -3.36 5.94
C ARG A 279 7.99 -4.67 5.16
N PHE A 280 8.68 -5.69 5.68
CA PHE A 280 8.96 -6.94 4.97
C PHE A 280 7.73 -7.61 4.38
N MET A 281 6.69 -7.83 5.18
CA MET A 281 5.49 -8.56 4.74
C MET A 281 4.71 -7.77 3.68
N GLY A 282 4.61 -6.45 3.79
CA GLY A 282 4.02 -5.61 2.75
C GLY A 282 4.72 -5.80 1.41
N THR A 283 6.05 -5.73 1.41
CA THR A 283 6.87 -5.93 0.22
C THR A 283 6.75 -7.35 -0.35
N LEU A 284 6.77 -8.36 0.50
CA LEU A 284 6.59 -9.76 0.09
C LEU A 284 5.24 -9.98 -0.61
N PHE A 285 4.15 -9.47 -0.04
CA PHE A 285 2.82 -9.56 -0.65
C PHE A 285 2.77 -8.79 -1.98
N GLY A 286 3.42 -7.61 -2.05
CA GLY A 286 3.57 -6.86 -3.29
C GLY A 286 4.30 -7.62 -4.40
N VAL A 287 5.36 -8.34 -4.06
CA VAL A 287 6.10 -9.22 -4.98
C VAL A 287 5.23 -10.38 -5.43
N LEU A 288 4.52 -11.04 -4.50
CA LEU A 288 3.63 -12.17 -4.81
C LEU A 288 2.43 -11.77 -5.69
N MET A 289 1.98 -10.51 -5.65
CA MET A 289 0.96 -10.03 -6.60
C MET A 289 1.39 -10.19 -8.05
N VAL A 290 2.67 -10.07 -8.38
CA VAL A 290 3.18 -10.07 -9.76
C VAL A 290 2.95 -11.41 -10.47
N PRO A 291 3.41 -12.57 -9.96
CA PRO A 291 3.15 -13.84 -10.59
C PRO A 291 1.65 -14.21 -10.60
N ILE A 292 0.89 -13.82 -9.55
CA ILE A 292 -0.56 -14.05 -9.50
C ILE A 292 -1.25 -13.25 -10.60
N PHE A 293 -0.87 -11.98 -10.80
CA PHE A 293 -1.41 -11.14 -11.86
C PHE A 293 -1.05 -11.69 -13.25
N TYR A 294 0.18 -12.17 -13.44
CA TYR A 294 0.58 -12.85 -14.67
C TYR A 294 -0.33 -14.03 -14.99
N VAL A 295 -0.56 -14.90 -14.02
CA VAL A 295 -1.47 -16.05 -14.15
C VAL A 295 -2.88 -15.57 -14.51
N PHE A 296 -3.35 -14.47 -13.91
CA PHE A 296 -4.67 -13.92 -14.19
C PHE A 296 -4.78 -13.44 -15.64
N VAL A 297 -3.83 -12.64 -16.12
CA VAL A 297 -3.80 -12.18 -17.52
C VAL A 297 -3.69 -13.35 -18.48
N LYS A 298 -2.82 -14.34 -18.18
CA LYS A 298 -2.69 -15.56 -19.01
C LYS A 298 -3.97 -16.37 -19.02
N ASN A 299 -4.62 -16.58 -17.87
CA ASN A 299 -5.92 -17.27 -17.80
C ASN A 299 -6.99 -16.58 -18.65
N MET A 300 -6.97 -15.25 -18.71
CA MET A 300 -7.97 -14.46 -19.43
C MET A 300 -7.71 -14.41 -20.94
N PHE A 301 -6.47 -14.21 -21.39
CA PHE A 301 -6.15 -13.93 -22.79
C PHE A 301 -5.37 -15.02 -23.53
N GLY A 302 -4.74 -15.96 -22.82
CA GLY A 302 -4.02 -17.10 -23.38
C GLY A 302 -2.66 -16.79 -24.03
N LYS A 303 -2.35 -15.54 -24.32
CA LYS A 303 -1.15 -15.14 -25.05
C LYS A 303 -0.04 -14.72 -24.08
N THR A 304 1.10 -15.40 -24.11
CA THR A 304 2.28 -15.05 -23.30
C THR A 304 2.71 -13.60 -23.46
N ARG A 305 2.70 -13.06 -24.69
CA ARG A 305 3.06 -11.64 -24.95
C ARG A 305 2.13 -10.66 -24.24
N VAL A 306 0.84 -10.95 -24.21
CA VAL A 306 -0.16 -10.14 -23.48
C VAL A 306 0.06 -10.25 -21.98
N ALA A 307 0.34 -11.46 -21.48
CA ALA A 307 0.64 -11.68 -20.07
C ALA A 307 1.89 -10.93 -19.63
N VAL A 308 2.97 -10.97 -20.42
CA VAL A 308 4.21 -10.22 -20.17
C VAL A 308 3.94 -8.71 -20.14
N CYS A 309 3.40 -8.14 -21.22
CA CYS A 309 3.19 -6.69 -21.31
C CYS A 309 2.21 -6.19 -20.22
N GLY A 310 1.08 -6.87 -20.01
CA GLY A 310 0.12 -6.48 -18.97
C GLY A 310 0.70 -6.57 -17.55
N THR A 311 1.51 -7.62 -17.29
CA THR A 311 2.17 -7.77 -15.99
C THR A 311 3.27 -6.74 -15.76
N LEU A 312 4.00 -6.33 -16.80
CA LEU A 312 4.98 -5.25 -16.69
C LEU A 312 4.31 -3.91 -16.33
N LEU A 313 3.15 -3.59 -16.92
CA LEU A 313 2.40 -2.40 -16.53
C LEU A 313 2.02 -2.43 -15.05
N PHE A 314 1.52 -3.56 -14.56
CA PHE A 314 1.16 -3.74 -13.15
C PHE A 314 2.38 -3.75 -12.23
N ALA A 315 3.46 -4.45 -12.61
CA ALA A 315 4.66 -4.56 -11.80
C ALA A 315 5.40 -3.22 -11.64
N PHE A 316 5.33 -2.35 -12.66
CA PHE A 316 5.94 -1.01 -12.68
C PHE A 316 4.92 0.12 -12.46
N ASP A 317 3.75 -0.20 -11.88
CA ASP A 317 2.84 0.83 -11.35
C ASP A 317 3.45 1.46 -10.09
N PHE A 318 3.44 2.81 -10.03
CA PHE A 318 4.02 3.56 -8.94
C PHE A 318 3.27 3.30 -7.62
N MET A 319 1.93 3.34 -7.66
CA MET A 319 1.09 3.09 -6.48
C MET A 319 1.36 1.69 -5.90
N ARG A 320 1.36 0.65 -6.73
CA ARG A 320 1.66 -0.71 -6.27
C ARG A 320 3.04 -0.77 -5.61
N PHE A 321 4.07 -0.20 -6.26
CA PHE A 321 5.44 -0.25 -5.76
C PHE A 321 5.57 0.48 -4.42
N THR A 322 5.13 1.73 -4.36
CA THR A 322 5.25 2.57 -3.16
C THR A 322 4.42 2.01 -2.01
N GLN A 323 3.15 1.65 -2.27
CA GLN A 323 2.24 1.20 -1.22
C GLN A 323 2.63 -0.15 -0.61
N THR A 324 3.36 -0.98 -1.35
CA THR A 324 3.86 -2.26 -0.82
C THR A 324 5.17 -2.14 -0.04
N ARG A 325 5.85 -1.00 -0.09
CA ARG A 325 7.11 -0.75 0.63
C ARG A 325 6.93 -0.03 1.97
N ILE A 326 5.72 0.35 2.31
CA ILE A 326 5.35 0.96 3.60
C ILE A 326 4.51 -0.03 4.41
N ALA A 327 4.64 -0.02 5.73
CA ALA A 327 3.87 -0.90 6.61
C ALA A 327 2.43 -0.41 6.77
N THR A 328 1.66 -0.49 5.68
CA THR A 328 0.22 -0.24 5.65
C THR A 328 -0.55 -1.51 5.34
N ILE A 329 -1.85 -1.51 5.64
CA ILE A 329 -2.70 -2.69 5.45
C ILE A 329 -3.37 -2.76 4.08
N ASP A 330 -3.26 -1.69 3.25
CA ASP A 330 -3.84 -1.63 1.91
C ASP A 330 -3.36 -2.76 1.02
N THR A 331 -2.07 -3.03 1.08
CA THR A 331 -1.40 -4.09 0.33
C THR A 331 -2.08 -5.44 0.49
N TYR A 332 -2.42 -5.83 1.72
CA TYR A 332 -3.05 -7.13 2.00
C TYR A 332 -4.48 -7.17 1.46
N GLY A 333 -5.24 -6.07 1.62
CA GLY A 333 -6.56 -5.95 1.03
C GLY A 333 -6.54 -6.15 -0.49
N VAL A 334 -5.63 -5.45 -1.19
CA VAL A 334 -5.50 -5.55 -2.66
C VAL A 334 -5.00 -6.93 -3.11
N PHE A 335 -4.08 -7.54 -2.37
CA PHE A 335 -3.63 -8.91 -2.63
C PHE A 335 -4.79 -9.91 -2.59
N PHE A 336 -5.63 -9.84 -1.56
CA PHE A 336 -6.77 -10.73 -1.43
C PHE A 336 -7.88 -10.42 -2.44
N ILE A 337 -8.09 -9.16 -2.84
CA ILE A 337 -8.97 -8.80 -3.96
C ILE A 337 -8.48 -9.46 -5.25
N LEU A 338 -7.18 -9.38 -5.56
CA LEU A 338 -6.59 -10.01 -6.74
C LEU A 338 -6.87 -11.51 -6.79
N LEU A 339 -6.64 -12.22 -5.69
CA LEU A 339 -6.91 -13.67 -5.60
C LEU A 339 -8.41 -13.99 -5.71
N SER A 340 -9.27 -13.21 -5.04
CA SER A 340 -10.71 -13.41 -5.11
C SER A 340 -11.23 -13.29 -6.54
N TYR A 341 -10.80 -12.26 -7.28
CA TYR A 341 -11.20 -12.08 -8.68
C TYR A 341 -10.56 -13.09 -9.63
N LEU A 342 -9.32 -13.52 -9.39
CA LEU A 342 -8.71 -14.61 -10.15
C LEU A 342 -9.54 -15.89 -10.05
N PHE A 343 -9.94 -16.30 -8.84
CA PHE A 343 -10.74 -17.50 -8.64
C PHE A 343 -12.19 -17.32 -9.07
N MET A 344 -12.77 -16.13 -8.92
CA MET A 344 -14.07 -15.82 -9.52
C MET A 344 -14.03 -15.91 -11.05
N TYR A 345 -12.95 -15.44 -11.70
CA TYR A 345 -12.78 -15.62 -13.15
C TYR A 345 -12.76 -17.09 -13.53
N ARG A 346 -12.03 -17.92 -12.79
CA ARG A 346 -12.03 -19.38 -13.01
C ARG A 346 -13.39 -20.03 -12.79
N TYR A 347 -14.21 -19.49 -11.89
CA TYR A 347 -15.58 -19.94 -11.67
C TYR A 347 -16.49 -19.56 -12.84
N VAL A 348 -16.50 -18.31 -13.28
CA VAL A 348 -17.39 -17.85 -14.36
C VAL A 348 -17.01 -18.39 -15.74
N THR A 349 -15.77 -18.87 -15.91
CA THR A 349 -15.31 -19.52 -17.16
C THR A 349 -15.69 -20.97 -17.31
N GLN A 350 -16.27 -21.59 -16.28
CA GLN A 350 -16.73 -22.97 -16.36
C GLN A 350 -17.93 -23.10 -17.30
N GLU A 351 -18.01 -24.24 -17.97
CA GLU A 351 -19.14 -24.59 -18.82
C GLU A 351 -20.40 -24.77 -17.98
N GLU A 352 -21.55 -24.49 -18.56
CA GLU A 352 -22.83 -24.45 -17.87
C GLU A 352 -23.28 -25.84 -17.38
N ASP A 353 -22.81 -26.92 -18.01
CA ASP A 353 -23.05 -28.33 -17.65
C ASP A 353 -22.00 -28.91 -16.69
N THR A 354 -21.00 -28.10 -16.29
CA THR A 354 -19.95 -28.54 -15.35
C THR A 354 -20.58 -29.10 -14.08
N PRO A 355 -20.24 -30.36 -13.68
CA PRO A 355 -20.77 -30.97 -12.47
C PRO A 355 -20.53 -30.14 -11.23
N PHE A 356 -21.51 -30.03 -10.33
CA PHE A 356 -21.47 -29.21 -9.13
C PHE A 356 -20.15 -29.34 -8.35
N LYS A 357 -19.67 -30.58 -8.10
CA LYS A 357 -18.43 -30.81 -7.35
C LYS A 357 -17.20 -30.11 -7.96
N LYS A 358 -17.14 -30.00 -9.29
CA LYS A 358 -16.03 -29.32 -9.99
C LYS A 358 -16.11 -27.78 -9.90
N THR A 359 -17.29 -27.23 -9.60
CA THR A 359 -17.48 -25.79 -9.47
C THR A 359 -17.07 -25.27 -8.09
N LEU A 360 -16.95 -26.17 -7.10
CA LEU A 360 -16.77 -25.80 -5.70
C LEU A 360 -15.41 -25.12 -5.42
N ALA A 361 -14.30 -25.70 -5.90
CA ALA A 361 -12.98 -25.21 -5.54
C ALA A 361 -12.72 -23.75 -5.94
N PRO A 362 -12.99 -23.29 -7.18
CA PRO A 362 -12.78 -21.88 -7.51
C PRO A 362 -13.74 -20.95 -6.76
N LEU A 363 -15.00 -21.37 -6.51
CA LEU A 363 -15.95 -20.57 -5.75
C LEU A 363 -15.53 -20.47 -4.27
N ALA A 364 -15.11 -21.58 -3.67
CA ALA A 364 -14.60 -21.62 -2.30
C ALA A 364 -13.36 -20.74 -2.10
N LEU A 365 -12.37 -20.85 -3.01
CA LEU A 365 -11.14 -20.06 -2.93
C LEU A 365 -11.43 -18.56 -3.12
N SER A 366 -12.36 -18.19 -4.01
CA SER A 366 -12.78 -16.80 -4.17
C SER A 366 -13.37 -16.25 -2.86
N GLY A 367 -14.28 -17.00 -2.20
CA GLY A 367 -14.87 -16.60 -0.92
C GLY A 367 -13.89 -16.61 0.26
N LEU A 368 -12.98 -17.59 0.31
CA LEU A 368 -11.93 -17.67 1.32
C LEU A 368 -11.02 -16.43 1.30
N PHE A 369 -10.51 -16.06 0.12
CA PHE A 369 -9.66 -14.88 -0.01
C PHE A 369 -10.44 -13.58 0.20
N PHE A 370 -11.70 -13.53 -0.17
CA PHE A 370 -12.58 -12.41 0.20
C PHE A 370 -12.66 -12.26 1.73
N GLY A 371 -12.80 -13.35 2.48
CA GLY A 371 -12.80 -13.36 3.94
C GLY A 371 -11.50 -12.83 4.56
N PHE A 372 -10.33 -13.30 4.09
CA PHE A 372 -9.03 -12.76 4.52
C PHE A 372 -8.90 -11.26 4.21
N GLY A 373 -9.38 -10.85 3.05
CA GLY A 373 -9.38 -9.45 2.68
C GLY A 373 -10.24 -8.58 3.61
N CYS A 374 -11.48 -8.98 3.87
CA CYS A 374 -12.38 -8.26 4.80
C CYS A 374 -11.81 -8.17 6.22
N ALA A 375 -11.15 -9.22 6.71
CA ALA A 375 -10.47 -9.24 8.00
C ALA A 375 -9.21 -8.35 8.02
N SER A 376 -8.66 -7.98 6.86
CA SER A 376 -7.51 -7.08 6.73
C SER A 376 -7.91 -5.62 6.57
N LYS A 377 -8.90 -5.32 5.74
CA LYS A 377 -9.38 -3.94 5.48
C LYS A 377 -10.80 -3.94 4.92
N TRP A 378 -11.68 -3.07 5.44
CA TRP A 378 -13.07 -2.98 5.01
C TRP A 378 -13.29 -2.59 3.53
N ILE A 379 -12.33 -1.95 2.88
CA ILE A 379 -12.40 -1.64 1.45
C ILE A 379 -12.66 -2.88 0.59
N VAL A 380 -12.26 -4.06 1.06
CA VAL A 380 -12.47 -5.34 0.36
C VAL A 380 -13.95 -5.70 0.25
N VAL A 381 -14.82 -5.20 1.15
CA VAL A 381 -16.27 -5.39 1.06
C VAL A 381 -16.81 -4.85 -0.27
N TYR A 382 -16.22 -3.80 -0.82
CA TYR A 382 -16.61 -3.25 -2.13
C TYR A 382 -16.36 -4.26 -3.26
N ALA A 383 -15.29 -5.05 -3.17
CA ALA A 383 -15.04 -6.15 -4.10
C ALA A 383 -16.18 -7.18 -4.07
N GLY A 384 -16.82 -7.38 -2.91
CA GLY A 384 -17.98 -8.27 -2.74
C GLY A 384 -19.13 -7.92 -3.68
N LEU A 385 -19.37 -6.63 -3.95
CA LEU A 385 -20.42 -6.20 -4.90
C LEU A 385 -20.13 -6.72 -6.31
N GLY A 386 -18.89 -6.59 -6.76
CA GLY A 386 -18.47 -7.09 -8.08
C GLY A 386 -18.45 -8.61 -8.16
N LEU A 387 -17.95 -9.29 -7.12
CA LEU A 387 -17.96 -10.75 -7.02
C LEU A 387 -19.38 -11.30 -7.04
N PHE A 388 -20.32 -10.66 -6.33
CA PHE A 388 -21.73 -11.04 -6.33
C PHE A 388 -22.38 -10.84 -7.71
N ALA A 389 -22.13 -9.71 -8.38
CA ALA A 389 -22.62 -9.48 -9.73
C ALA A 389 -22.11 -10.54 -10.72
N LEU A 390 -20.84 -10.90 -10.67
CA LEU A 390 -20.24 -11.96 -11.48
C LEU A 390 -20.80 -13.34 -11.15
N TYR A 391 -21.03 -13.62 -9.87
CA TYR A 391 -21.71 -14.83 -9.42
C TYR A 391 -23.12 -14.94 -10.00
N LEU A 392 -23.92 -13.85 -9.92
CA LEU A 392 -25.27 -13.83 -10.50
C LEU A 392 -25.24 -14.08 -12.02
N ILE A 393 -24.30 -13.47 -12.75
CA ILE A 393 -24.14 -13.73 -14.19
C ILE A 393 -23.89 -15.21 -14.46
N ALA A 394 -23.03 -15.86 -13.67
CA ALA A 394 -22.76 -17.30 -13.81
C ALA A 394 -24.01 -18.14 -13.53
N GLN A 395 -24.78 -17.79 -12.48
CA GLN A 395 -26.02 -18.49 -12.16
C GLN A 395 -27.07 -18.32 -13.27
N VAL A 396 -27.30 -17.08 -13.73
CA VAL A 396 -28.27 -16.80 -14.82
C VAL A 396 -27.91 -17.59 -16.10
N ARG A 397 -26.64 -17.58 -16.49
CA ARG A 397 -26.18 -18.37 -17.66
C ARG A 397 -26.52 -19.85 -17.51
N ARG A 398 -26.28 -20.42 -16.33
CA ARG A 398 -26.54 -21.83 -16.03
C ARG A 398 -28.05 -22.14 -15.97
N ILE A 399 -28.85 -21.28 -15.34
CA ILE A 399 -30.32 -21.40 -15.34
C ILE A 399 -30.88 -21.40 -16.77
N VAL A 400 -30.43 -20.45 -17.60
CA VAL A 400 -30.83 -20.36 -19.01
C VAL A 400 -30.44 -21.60 -19.80
N TYR A 401 -29.22 -22.11 -19.56
CA TYR A 401 -28.76 -23.35 -20.22
C TYR A 401 -29.59 -24.57 -19.85
N TYR A 402 -29.85 -24.80 -18.55
CA TYR A 402 -30.67 -25.92 -18.07
C TYR A 402 -32.10 -25.87 -18.61
N ARG A 403 -32.72 -24.68 -18.56
CA ARG A 403 -34.09 -24.52 -19.09
C ARG A 403 -34.17 -24.72 -20.60
N LYS A 404 -33.18 -24.23 -21.34
CA LYS A 404 -33.15 -24.34 -22.81
C LYS A 404 -32.95 -25.76 -23.30
N ASN A 405 -32.23 -26.57 -22.54
CA ASN A 405 -31.92 -27.98 -22.88
C ASN A 405 -32.77 -28.99 -22.09
N ASP A 406 -33.80 -28.51 -21.37
CA ASP A 406 -34.71 -29.34 -20.55
C ASP A 406 -33.97 -30.30 -19.60
N LEU A 407 -32.87 -29.83 -19.00
CA LEU A 407 -32.03 -30.65 -18.12
C LEU A 407 -32.67 -30.75 -16.73
N PRO A 408 -32.69 -31.96 -16.13
CA PRO A 408 -33.22 -32.19 -14.81
C PRO A 408 -32.26 -31.67 -13.72
N GLY A 409 -32.78 -31.44 -12.50
CA GLY A 409 -31.98 -31.18 -11.31
C GLY A 409 -31.59 -29.72 -11.08
N LEU A 410 -32.10 -28.76 -11.86
CA LEU A 410 -31.82 -27.32 -11.71
C LEU A 410 -32.09 -26.83 -10.28
N GLY A 411 -33.23 -27.16 -9.67
CA GLY A 411 -33.59 -26.71 -8.33
C GLY A 411 -32.59 -27.19 -7.28
N GLY A 412 -32.21 -28.48 -7.34
CA GLY A 412 -31.19 -29.04 -6.45
C GLY A 412 -29.82 -28.42 -6.65
N TYR A 413 -29.45 -28.09 -7.89
CA TYR A 413 -28.21 -27.37 -8.19
C TYR A 413 -28.22 -25.95 -7.56
N ILE A 414 -29.28 -25.19 -7.74
CA ILE A 414 -29.40 -23.82 -7.20
C ILE A 414 -29.29 -23.83 -5.67
N VAL A 415 -30.07 -24.70 -4.99
CA VAL A 415 -30.05 -24.79 -3.52
C VAL A 415 -28.67 -25.16 -3.00
N LYS A 416 -28.01 -26.17 -3.58
CA LYS A 416 -26.64 -26.56 -3.20
C LYS A 416 -25.63 -25.43 -3.42
N THR A 417 -25.73 -24.71 -4.53
CA THR A 417 -24.81 -23.60 -4.83
C THR A 417 -25.02 -22.41 -3.87
N LEU A 418 -26.28 -22.08 -3.55
CA LEU A 418 -26.59 -21.03 -2.58
C LEU A 418 -26.08 -21.38 -1.18
N LEU A 419 -26.36 -22.61 -0.71
CA LEU A 419 -25.87 -23.07 0.60
C LEU A 419 -24.33 -23.04 0.68
N PHE A 420 -23.66 -23.53 -0.37
CA PHE A 420 -22.21 -23.51 -0.43
C PHE A 420 -21.65 -22.08 -0.48
N SER A 421 -22.30 -21.18 -1.24
CA SER A 421 -21.92 -19.77 -1.28
C SER A 421 -22.11 -19.08 0.07
N PHE A 422 -23.21 -19.40 0.78
CA PHE A 422 -23.42 -18.90 2.14
C PHE A 422 -22.28 -19.31 3.09
N ILE A 423 -21.86 -20.57 3.02
CA ILE A 423 -20.72 -21.07 3.82
C ILE A 423 -19.43 -20.29 3.50
N PHE A 424 -19.08 -20.17 2.21
CA PHE A 424 -17.79 -19.63 1.80
C PHE A 424 -17.72 -18.11 1.69
N TYR A 425 -18.85 -17.41 1.54
CA TYR A 425 -18.88 -15.94 1.48
C TYR A 425 -19.43 -15.26 2.73
N ILE A 426 -20.02 -16.02 3.66
CA ILE A 426 -20.56 -15.47 4.90
C ILE A 426 -19.93 -16.16 6.13
N LEU A 427 -20.14 -17.47 6.31
CA LEU A 427 -19.72 -18.16 7.54
C LEU A 427 -18.21 -18.22 7.72
N ILE A 428 -17.48 -18.64 6.68
CA ILE A 428 -16.00 -18.72 6.73
C ILE A 428 -15.38 -17.31 6.85
N PRO A 429 -15.76 -16.29 6.07
CA PRO A 429 -15.31 -14.92 6.29
C PRO A 429 -15.59 -14.40 7.71
N ALA A 430 -16.78 -14.64 8.26
CA ALA A 430 -17.11 -14.25 9.63
C ALA A 430 -16.20 -14.97 10.65
N ALA A 431 -15.94 -16.26 10.47
CA ALA A 431 -15.03 -17.01 11.34
C ALA A 431 -13.60 -16.47 11.25
N ILE A 432 -13.05 -16.24 10.04
CA ILE A 432 -11.71 -15.64 9.84
C ILE A 432 -11.65 -14.27 10.51
N TYR A 433 -12.69 -13.47 10.32
CA TYR A 433 -12.79 -12.14 10.90
C TYR A 433 -12.73 -12.19 12.43
N CYS A 434 -13.55 -13.01 13.08
CA CYS A 434 -13.55 -13.19 14.53
C CYS A 434 -12.20 -13.74 15.03
N LEU A 435 -11.63 -14.75 14.36
CA LEU A 435 -10.35 -15.32 14.76
C LEU A 435 -9.20 -14.31 14.68
N SER A 436 -9.26 -13.34 13.77
CA SER A 436 -8.26 -12.28 13.69
C SER A 436 -8.20 -11.40 14.96
N TYR A 437 -9.25 -11.39 15.80
CA TYR A 437 -9.30 -10.64 17.05
C TYR A 437 -8.64 -11.37 18.25
N ILE A 438 -8.15 -12.59 18.08
CA ILE A 438 -7.53 -13.35 19.18
C ILE A 438 -6.39 -12.58 19.87
N PRO A 439 -5.38 -12.02 19.15
CA PRO A 439 -4.31 -11.26 19.81
C PRO A 439 -4.82 -9.96 20.45
N TYR A 440 -5.80 -9.31 19.86
CA TYR A 440 -6.48 -8.16 20.45
C TYR A 440 -7.10 -8.52 21.82
N ALA A 441 -7.79 -9.66 21.88
CA ALA A 441 -8.43 -10.14 23.11
C ALA A 441 -7.43 -10.48 24.23
N TYR A 442 -6.20 -10.88 23.88
CA TYR A 442 -5.16 -11.18 24.85
C TYR A 442 -4.81 -9.98 25.73
N ALA A 443 -4.81 -8.77 25.18
CA ALA A 443 -4.55 -7.55 25.93
C ALA A 443 -5.66 -7.24 26.98
N TYR A 444 -6.83 -7.88 26.83
CA TYR A 444 -7.95 -7.77 27.77
C TYR A 444 -8.06 -8.97 28.72
N GLY A 445 -7.04 -9.80 28.78
CA GLY A 445 -7.00 -10.94 29.69
C GLY A 445 -7.72 -12.19 29.21
N LEU A 446 -8.39 -12.17 28.05
CA LEU A 446 -9.00 -13.35 27.46
C LEU A 446 -7.94 -14.28 26.88
N ARG A 447 -8.04 -15.59 27.14
CA ARG A 447 -7.06 -16.59 26.67
C ARG A 447 -7.75 -17.77 26.02
N LEU A 448 -7.13 -18.34 24.96
CA LEU A 448 -7.66 -19.54 24.29
C LEU A 448 -7.83 -20.72 25.24
N LYS A 449 -6.84 -20.93 26.14
CA LYS A 449 -6.87 -22.01 27.14
C LYS A 449 -8.06 -21.91 28.11
N ASP A 450 -8.59 -20.70 28.33
CA ASP A 450 -9.70 -20.42 29.23
C ASP A 450 -11.06 -20.39 28.49
N GLY A 451 -11.14 -21.01 27.32
CA GLY A 451 -12.37 -21.14 26.53
C GLY A 451 -12.82 -19.85 25.85
N MET A 452 -11.91 -18.93 25.52
CA MET A 452 -12.22 -17.63 24.90
C MET A 452 -13.19 -17.72 23.74
N LEU A 453 -13.04 -18.70 22.83
CA LEU A 453 -13.92 -18.86 21.66
C LEU A 453 -15.37 -19.24 22.01
N TRP A 454 -15.64 -19.66 23.25
CA TRP A 454 -16.97 -19.95 23.76
C TRP A 454 -17.48 -18.85 24.71
N ASN A 455 -16.65 -17.81 24.96
CA ASN A 455 -16.99 -16.71 25.85
C ASN A 455 -17.75 -15.61 25.07
N LYS A 456 -18.93 -15.25 25.55
CA LYS A 456 -19.76 -14.17 25.00
C LYS A 456 -19.04 -12.82 24.99
N ASP A 457 -18.15 -12.57 25.95
CA ASP A 457 -17.42 -11.29 26.05
C ASP A 457 -16.43 -11.11 24.90
N PHE A 458 -15.87 -12.21 24.36
CA PHE A 458 -15.06 -12.17 23.16
C PHE A 458 -15.86 -11.65 21.95
N TYR A 459 -17.05 -12.20 21.69
CA TYR A 459 -17.89 -11.78 20.57
C TYR A 459 -18.45 -10.38 20.77
N ARG A 460 -18.76 -10.02 22.03
CA ARG A 460 -19.17 -8.66 22.37
C ARG A 460 -18.06 -7.66 22.08
N MET A 461 -16.82 -7.95 22.46
CA MET A 461 -15.66 -7.12 22.16
C MET A 461 -15.47 -6.95 20.64
N VAL A 462 -15.59 -8.03 19.86
CA VAL A 462 -15.53 -7.95 18.39
C VAL A 462 -16.62 -7.03 17.87
N TRP A 463 -17.87 -7.19 18.34
CA TRP A 463 -19.02 -6.38 17.92
C TRP A 463 -18.87 -4.90 18.30
N ASP A 464 -18.47 -4.62 19.53
CA ASP A 464 -18.27 -3.25 20.01
C ASP A 464 -17.20 -2.53 19.19
N ASN A 465 -16.16 -3.26 18.78
CA ASN A 465 -15.14 -2.70 17.87
C ASN A 465 -15.69 -2.41 16.46
N GLN A 466 -16.64 -3.23 15.93
CA GLN A 466 -17.32 -2.90 14.67
C GLN A 466 -18.11 -1.59 14.79
N LEU A 467 -18.86 -1.44 15.87
CA LEU A 467 -19.63 -0.21 16.12
C LEU A 467 -18.71 1.00 16.27
N TYR A 468 -17.57 0.83 16.97
CA TYR A 468 -16.56 1.86 17.09
C TYR A 468 -15.99 2.26 15.73
N MET A 469 -15.55 1.30 14.91
CA MET A 469 -15.01 1.57 13.57
C MET A 469 -16.04 2.26 12.67
N PHE A 470 -17.30 1.81 12.71
CA PHE A 470 -18.37 2.42 11.93
C PHE A 470 -18.61 3.88 12.36
N ARG A 471 -18.69 4.16 13.66
CA ARG A 471 -18.83 5.52 14.19
C ARG A 471 -17.64 6.39 13.82
N TYR A 472 -16.43 5.89 14.02
CA TYR A 472 -15.19 6.59 13.65
C TYR A 472 -15.22 7.00 12.17
N HIS A 473 -15.47 6.06 11.26
CA HIS A 473 -15.47 6.35 9.84
C HIS A 473 -16.66 7.21 9.37
N SER A 474 -17.81 7.15 10.01
CA SER A 474 -18.98 7.96 9.65
C SER A 474 -18.92 9.39 10.19
N GLN A 475 -18.19 9.61 11.28
CA GLN A 475 -18.14 10.92 11.96
C GLN A 475 -16.82 11.68 11.72
N LEU A 476 -15.86 11.10 11.01
CA LEU A 476 -14.55 11.70 10.75
C LEU A 476 -14.73 12.97 9.89
N LYS A 477 -14.45 14.14 10.49
CA LYS A 477 -14.53 15.47 9.86
C LYS A 477 -13.16 16.15 9.69
N ASP A 478 -12.09 15.46 10.07
CA ASP A 478 -10.74 15.99 9.98
C ASP A 478 -10.40 16.37 8.53
N THR A 479 -9.50 17.31 8.38
CA THR A 479 -8.95 17.72 7.09
C THR A 479 -7.47 17.32 7.01
N HIS A 480 -6.99 17.06 5.81
CA HIS A 480 -5.58 16.73 5.59
C HIS A 480 -5.07 17.39 4.31
N PRO A 481 -3.82 17.91 4.29
CA PRO A 481 -3.26 18.61 3.13
C PRO A 481 -3.30 17.79 1.83
N TYR A 482 -3.17 16.46 1.93
CA TYR A 482 -3.15 15.52 0.80
C TYR A 482 -4.47 14.80 0.58
N GLN A 483 -5.57 15.22 1.22
CA GLN A 483 -6.88 14.64 0.91
C GLN A 483 -7.25 14.87 -0.54
N SER A 484 -7.96 13.89 -1.13
CA SER A 484 -8.33 13.93 -2.54
C SER A 484 -9.64 13.19 -2.79
N SER A 485 -10.46 13.69 -3.71
CA SER A 485 -11.73 13.08 -4.09
C SER A 485 -11.53 11.97 -5.13
N TRP A 486 -12.46 11.03 -5.20
CA TRP A 486 -12.41 9.87 -6.10
C TRP A 486 -12.18 10.23 -7.57
N TYR A 487 -12.72 11.35 -8.07
CA TYR A 487 -12.55 11.80 -9.46
C TYR A 487 -11.14 12.33 -9.73
N GLN A 488 -10.44 12.85 -8.73
CA GLN A 488 -9.04 13.28 -8.85
C GLN A 488 -8.09 12.08 -9.00
N TRP A 489 -8.45 10.92 -8.42
CA TRP A 489 -7.61 9.72 -8.53
C TRP A 489 -7.50 9.22 -9.96
N ILE A 490 -8.59 9.30 -10.74
CA ILE A 490 -8.65 8.85 -12.14
C ILE A 490 -7.58 9.53 -12.99
N VAL A 491 -7.32 10.80 -12.71
CA VAL A 491 -6.35 11.63 -13.47
C VAL A 491 -5.01 11.81 -12.74
N ASP A 492 -4.82 11.08 -11.63
CA ASP A 492 -3.61 11.19 -10.80
C ASP A 492 -3.37 12.62 -10.28
N GLY A 493 -4.47 13.31 -9.95
CA GLY A 493 -4.49 14.75 -9.74
C GLY A 493 -3.91 15.21 -8.40
N ARG A 494 -3.83 14.34 -7.39
CA ARG A 494 -3.36 14.72 -6.05
C ARG A 494 -2.62 13.57 -5.35
N PRO A 495 -1.33 13.38 -5.64
CA PRO A 495 -0.46 12.43 -4.95
C PRO A 495 -0.39 12.70 -3.45
N ILE A 496 -0.06 11.66 -2.68
CA ILE A 496 0.18 11.79 -1.25
C ILE A 496 1.66 11.64 -0.95
N LEU A 497 2.21 12.61 -0.21
CA LEU A 497 3.60 12.61 0.23
C LEU A 497 3.68 11.94 1.62
N TYR A 498 4.45 10.85 1.70
CA TYR A 498 4.65 10.10 2.94
C TYR A 498 5.85 10.58 3.74
N PHE A 499 6.89 11.00 3.04
CA PHE A 499 8.15 11.46 3.63
C PHE A 499 8.80 12.49 2.72
N SER A 500 9.43 13.51 3.32
CA SER A 500 10.27 14.48 2.61
C SER A 500 11.35 15.00 3.55
N LYS A 501 12.59 15.01 3.09
CA LYS A 501 13.72 15.63 3.81
C LYS A 501 14.70 16.27 2.83
N LEU A 502 15.19 17.45 3.20
CA LEU A 502 16.24 18.16 2.48
C LEU A 502 17.58 17.95 3.19
N TYR A 503 18.63 17.82 2.42
CA TYR A 503 20.02 17.63 2.86
C TYR A 503 20.92 18.69 2.19
N ASN A 504 22.10 18.88 2.74
CA ASN A 504 23.13 19.76 2.17
C ASN A 504 22.62 21.17 1.84
N GLY A 505 21.96 21.82 2.82
CA GLY A 505 21.40 23.15 2.62
C GLY A 505 20.30 23.24 1.56
N GLY A 506 19.63 22.11 1.25
CA GLY A 506 18.55 22.05 0.27
C GLY A 506 18.99 21.61 -1.13
N ALA A 507 20.26 21.32 -1.35
CA ALA A 507 20.78 20.87 -2.64
C ALA A 507 20.35 19.45 -3.02
N VAL A 508 20.06 18.59 -2.01
CA VAL A 508 19.65 17.20 -2.20
C VAL A 508 18.31 16.99 -1.47
N LYS A 509 17.39 16.27 -2.10
CA LYS A 509 16.09 15.93 -1.56
C LYS A 509 15.84 14.43 -1.60
N SER A 510 15.32 13.90 -0.49
CA SER A 510 14.68 12.59 -0.42
C SER A 510 13.17 12.79 -0.25
N ALA A 511 12.39 12.15 -1.08
CA ALA A 511 10.93 12.18 -0.97
C ALA A 511 10.35 10.79 -1.24
N PHE A 512 9.25 10.47 -0.57
CA PHE A 512 8.53 9.21 -0.73
C PHE A 512 7.05 9.53 -0.91
N ALA A 513 6.52 9.31 -2.13
CA ALA A 513 5.16 9.67 -2.50
C ALA A 513 4.42 8.51 -3.18
N ALA A 514 3.11 8.40 -2.92
CA ALA A 514 2.23 7.44 -3.57
C ALA A 514 1.32 8.14 -4.58
N PHE A 515 1.38 7.66 -5.81
CA PHE A 515 0.60 8.09 -6.97
C PHE A 515 0.70 7.06 -8.09
N GLY A 516 0.03 7.26 -9.20
CA GLY A 516 -0.02 6.31 -10.30
C GLY A 516 1.07 6.49 -11.35
N ASN A 517 1.40 5.40 -12.05
CA ASN A 517 2.17 5.52 -13.29
C ASN A 517 1.26 6.12 -14.37
N PRO A 518 1.55 7.32 -14.92
CA PRO A 518 0.67 7.97 -15.90
C PRO A 518 0.33 7.10 -17.12
N ALA A 519 1.26 6.27 -17.59
CA ALA A 519 0.99 5.34 -18.68
C ALA A 519 -0.07 4.30 -18.29
N LEU A 520 -0.05 3.78 -17.05
CA LEU A 520 -1.07 2.84 -16.61
C LEU A 520 -2.37 3.55 -16.23
N TRP A 521 -2.32 4.65 -15.48
CA TRP A 521 -3.54 5.27 -14.95
C TRP A 521 -4.33 5.98 -16.04
N TRP A 522 -3.74 6.88 -16.79
CA TRP A 522 -4.43 7.59 -17.87
C TRP A 522 -4.76 6.66 -19.05
N GLY A 523 -3.79 5.84 -19.46
CA GLY A 523 -4.01 4.86 -20.53
C GLY A 523 -5.00 3.78 -20.13
N GLY A 524 -4.94 3.29 -18.87
CA GLY A 524 -5.87 2.31 -18.32
C GLY A 524 -7.29 2.84 -18.23
N PHE A 525 -7.49 4.10 -17.82
CA PHE A 525 -8.81 4.72 -17.81
C PHE A 525 -9.39 4.86 -19.22
N ALA A 526 -8.58 5.28 -20.21
CA ALA A 526 -8.98 5.26 -21.60
C ALA A 526 -9.33 3.84 -22.09
N ALA A 527 -8.62 2.80 -21.60
CA ALA A 527 -8.96 1.40 -21.88
C ALA A 527 -10.31 1.01 -21.27
N ILE A 528 -10.63 1.44 -20.05
CA ILE A 528 -11.94 1.20 -19.42
C ILE A 528 -13.06 1.78 -20.29
N ILE A 529 -12.92 3.01 -20.78
CA ILE A 529 -13.90 3.65 -21.67
C ILE A 529 -14.05 2.84 -22.98
N ALA A 530 -12.93 2.47 -23.61
CA ALA A 530 -12.95 1.68 -24.84
C ALA A 530 -13.60 0.31 -24.64
N MET A 531 -13.36 -0.33 -23.50
CA MET A 531 -13.97 -1.62 -23.13
C MET A 531 -15.46 -1.52 -22.83
N ALA A 532 -15.94 -0.43 -22.21
CA ALA A 532 -17.36 -0.20 -21.98
C ALA A 532 -18.14 -0.28 -23.31
N VAL A 533 -17.59 0.35 -24.37
CA VAL A 533 -18.16 0.26 -25.72
C VAL A 533 -18.17 -1.19 -26.24
N HIS A 534 -17.09 -1.95 -26.01
CA HIS A 534 -17.01 -3.36 -26.45
C HIS A 534 -17.93 -4.28 -25.66
N ALA A 535 -18.04 -4.08 -24.34
CA ALA A 535 -18.93 -4.86 -23.49
C ALA A 535 -20.40 -4.75 -23.96
N VAL A 536 -20.83 -3.53 -24.28
CA VAL A 536 -22.21 -3.29 -24.74
C VAL A 536 -22.43 -3.77 -26.17
N ARG A 537 -21.57 -3.38 -27.13
CA ARG A 537 -21.76 -3.66 -28.56
C ARG A 537 -21.48 -5.10 -28.96
N ARG A 538 -20.48 -5.73 -28.34
CA ARG A 538 -20.00 -7.09 -28.70
C ARG A 538 -20.37 -8.17 -27.70
N LYS A 539 -21.01 -7.81 -26.58
CA LYS A 539 -21.34 -8.72 -25.47
C LYS A 539 -20.11 -9.54 -25.03
N ASP A 540 -18.96 -8.86 -24.90
CA ASP A 540 -17.69 -9.49 -24.52
C ASP A 540 -17.66 -9.72 -23.02
N GLY A 541 -17.67 -10.98 -22.61
CA GLY A 541 -17.66 -11.36 -21.19
C GLY A 541 -16.39 -10.94 -20.44
N LYS A 542 -15.22 -10.87 -21.11
CA LYS A 542 -13.96 -10.41 -20.49
C LYS A 542 -14.02 -8.92 -20.19
N ALA A 543 -14.51 -8.13 -21.16
CA ALA A 543 -14.71 -6.70 -20.98
C ALA A 543 -15.70 -6.42 -19.84
N LEU A 544 -16.82 -7.16 -19.81
CA LEU A 544 -17.81 -7.02 -18.73
C LEU A 544 -17.22 -7.39 -17.37
N PHE A 545 -16.45 -8.48 -17.27
CA PHE A 545 -15.79 -8.90 -16.04
C PHE A 545 -14.87 -7.79 -15.48
N ILE A 546 -14.02 -7.22 -16.33
CA ILE A 546 -13.08 -6.16 -15.93
C ILE A 546 -13.82 -4.89 -15.51
N LEU A 547 -14.89 -4.51 -16.27
CA LEU A 547 -15.73 -3.34 -15.93
C LEU A 547 -16.43 -3.51 -14.58
N ILE A 548 -17.02 -4.67 -14.30
CA ILE A 548 -17.67 -4.95 -13.01
C ILE A 548 -16.62 -4.86 -11.89
N GLY A 549 -15.44 -5.45 -12.09
CA GLY A 549 -14.35 -5.35 -11.13
C GLY A 549 -13.94 -3.90 -10.88
N TYR A 550 -13.69 -3.12 -11.91
CA TYR A 550 -13.30 -1.71 -11.78
C TYR A 550 -14.36 -0.87 -11.09
N LEU A 551 -15.60 -0.96 -11.55
CA LEU A 551 -16.69 -0.16 -11.02
C LEU A 551 -17.01 -0.51 -9.57
N SER A 552 -16.88 -1.78 -9.18
CA SER A 552 -17.08 -2.18 -7.78
C SER A 552 -16.05 -1.56 -6.83
N GLN A 553 -14.83 -1.26 -7.31
CA GLN A 553 -13.81 -0.61 -6.49
C GLN A 553 -13.94 0.92 -6.49
N LEU A 554 -14.49 1.52 -7.54
CA LEU A 554 -14.57 2.97 -7.68
C LEU A 554 -15.89 3.56 -7.19
N LEU A 555 -17.04 2.98 -7.58
CA LEU A 555 -18.36 3.58 -7.34
C LEU A 555 -18.70 3.80 -5.86
N PRO A 556 -18.33 2.93 -4.91
CA PRO A 556 -18.64 3.19 -3.49
C PRO A 556 -18.05 4.51 -2.98
N TRP A 557 -16.92 4.96 -3.54
CA TRP A 557 -16.28 6.21 -3.11
C TRP A 557 -17.05 7.47 -3.50
N VAL A 558 -17.99 7.37 -4.45
CA VAL A 558 -18.88 8.49 -4.86
C VAL A 558 -19.77 8.95 -3.72
N ILE A 559 -20.18 8.01 -2.84
CA ILE A 559 -21.13 8.26 -1.76
C ILE A 559 -20.47 8.40 -0.38
N ILE A 560 -19.14 8.28 -0.29
CA ILE A 560 -18.42 8.39 0.98
C ILE A 560 -18.03 9.86 1.22
N PRO A 561 -18.59 10.52 2.26
CA PRO A 561 -18.40 11.96 2.49
C PRO A 561 -17.15 12.29 3.30
N ARG A 562 -16.46 11.30 3.91
CA ARG A 562 -15.29 11.51 4.75
C ARG A 562 -14.03 11.80 3.94
N ILE A 563 -12.99 12.24 4.64
CA ILE A 563 -11.62 12.38 4.10
C ILE A 563 -11.14 11.05 3.50
N VAL A 564 -10.64 11.13 2.28
CA VAL A 564 -10.09 10.00 1.51
C VAL A 564 -8.83 10.45 0.76
N PHE A 565 -8.04 9.47 0.30
CA PHE A 565 -6.72 9.69 -0.31
C PHE A 565 -6.55 8.83 -1.56
N ILE A 566 -5.62 9.20 -2.41
CA ILE A 566 -5.36 8.55 -3.69
C ILE A 566 -5.02 7.05 -3.57
N TYR A 567 -4.44 6.59 -2.45
CA TYR A 567 -4.16 5.16 -2.25
C TYR A 567 -5.41 4.29 -2.11
N HIS A 568 -6.59 4.88 -1.86
CA HIS A 568 -7.85 4.15 -1.93
C HIS A 568 -8.20 3.69 -3.36
N TYR A 569 -7.54 4.26 -4.37
CA TYR A 569 -7.67 3.82 -5.76
C TYR A 569 -6.79 2.60 -6.11
N PHE A 570 -5.89 2.19 -5.23
CA PHE A 570 -5.00 1.04 -5.45
C PHE A 570 -5.71 -0.24 -5.90
N PRO A 571 -6.85 -0.68 -5.31
CA PRO A 571 -7.59 -1.84 -5.84
C PRO A 571 -8.04 -1.68 -7.30
N SER A 572 -8.36 -0.47 -7.73
CA SER A 572 -8.77 -0.17 -9.10
C SER A 572 -7.65 -0.36 -10.12
N THR A 573 -6.38 -0.21 -9.71
CA THR A 573 -5.22 -0.35 -10.62
C THR A 573 -5.06 -1.77 -11.17
N LEU A 574 -5.52 -2.79 -10.43
CA LEU A 574 -5.61 -4.17 -10.92
C LEU A 574 -6.43 -4.24 -12.21
N PHE A 575 -7.58 -3.56 -12.21
CA PHE A 575 -8.51 -3.59 -13.33
C PHE A 575 -8.08 -2.64 -14.46
N LEU A 576 -7.37 -1.54 -14.16
CA LEU A 576 -6.71 -0.72 -15.18
C LEU A 576 -5.67 -1.55 -15.95
N ALA A 577 -4.85 -2.32 -15.25
CA ALA A 577 -3.85 -3.17 -15.89
C ALA A 577 -4.48 -4.32 -16.70
N LEU A 578 -5.59 -4.92 -16.21
CA LEU A 578 -6.38 -5.88 -16.98
C LEU A 578 -7.03 -5.25 -18.21
N ALA A 579 -7.51 -4.00 -18.10
CA ALA A 579 -8.08 -3.26 -19.22
C ALA A 579 -7.02 -2.97 -20.29
N MET A 580 -5.82 -2.58 -19.90
CA MET A 580 -4.69 -2.43 -20.82
C MET A 580 -4.32 -3.75 -21.49
N ALA A 581 -4.29 -4.84 -20.72
CA ALA A 581 -4.06 -6.19 -21.27
C ALA A 581 -5.15 -6.59 -22.28
N TYR A 582 -6.41 -6.21 -22.05
CA TYR A 582 -7.50 -6.40 -23.03
C TYR A 582 -7.24 -5.63 -24.34
N VAL A 583 -6.84 -4.36 -24.23
CA VAL A 583 -6.49 -3.52 -25.40
C VAL A 583 -5.29 -4.13 -26.13
N PHE A 584 -4.24 -4.53 -25.42
CA PHE A 584 -3.08 -5.22 -26.01
C PHE A 584 -3.46 -6.52 -26.72
N ASN A 585 -4.32 -7.34 -26.08
CA ASN A 585 -4.83 -8.55 -26.72
C ASN A 585 -5.55 -8.26 -28.03
N THR A 586 -6.39 -7.22 -28.07
CA THR A 586 -7.12 -6.81 -29.28
C THR A 586 -6.17 -6.37 -30.39
N ILE A 587 -5.12 -5.60 -30.06
CA ILE A 587 -4.09 -5.18 -31.00
C ILE A 587 -3.31 -6.39 -31.54
N PHE A 588 -2.94 -7.35 -30.68
CA PHE A 588 -2.23 -8.56 -31.11
C PHE A 588 -3.10 -9.47 -32.00
N GLU A 589 -4.43 -9.48 -31.81
CA GLU A 589 -5.35 -10.26 -32.64
C GLU A 589 -5.61 -9.64 -34.01
N ARG A 590 -5.77 -8.34 -34.06
CA ARG A 590 -6.29 -7.63 -35.24
C ARG A 590 -5.27 -6.71 -35.90
N GLY A 591 -4.24 -6.29 -35.14
CA GLY A 591 -3.24 -5.35 -35.60
C GLY A 591 -2.20 -5.96 -36.53
N TYR A 592 -1.70 -5.16 -37.46
CA TYR A 592 -0.53 -5.48 -38.29
C TYR A 592 0.77 -5.46 -37.47
N GLY A 593 1.87 -5.91 -38.06
CA GLY A 593 3.17 -5.95 -37.43
C GLY A 593 3.62 -4.62 -36.80
N ARG A 594 3.34 -3.47 -37.46
CA ARG A 594 3.61 -2.13 -36.91
C ARG A 594 2.79 -1.83 -35.64
N CYS A 595 1.49 -2.17 -35.61
CA CYS A 595 0.63 -1.97 -34.44
C CYS A 595 1.10 -2.82 -33.25
N ARG A 596 1.61 -4.04 -33.50
CA ARG A 596 2.16 -4.90 -32.45
C ARG A 596 3.41 -4.30 -31.81
N ARG A 597 4.28 -3.61 -32.57
CA ARG A 597 5.46 -2.92 -32.03
C ARG A 597 5.09 -1.79 -31.07
N ILE A 598 3.96 -1.12 -31.29
CA ILE A 598 3.48 -0.03 -30.43
C ILE A 598 3.15 -0.56 -29.02
N VAL A 599 2.65 -1.79 -28.87
CA VAL A 599 2.41 -2.41 -27.55
C VAL A 599 3.71 -2.53 -26.77
N TYR A 600 4.79 -2.98 -27.44
CA TYR A 600 6.09 -3.07 -26.79
C TYR A 600 6.67 -1.70 -26.44
N GLY A 601 6.53 -0.71 -27.35
CA GLY A 601 6.92 0.68 -27.08
C GLY A 601 6.19 1.28 -25.89
N TYR A 602 4.88 1.04 -25.79
CA TYR A 602 4.06 1.50 -24.67
C TYR A 602 4.51 0.85 -23.35
N THR A 603 4.75 -0.45 -23.37
CA THR A 603 5.25 -1.18 -22.19
C THR A 603 6.63 -0.67 -21.77
N ALA A 604 7.52 -0.42 -22.74
CA ALA A 604 8.83 0.16 -22.47
C ALA A 604 8.73 1.58 -21.89
N ALA A 605 7.81 2.40 -22.38
CA ALA A 605 7.55 3.74 -21.83
C ALA A 605 7.07 3.68 -20.37
N THR A 606 6.22 2.70 -20.02
CA THR A 606 5.79 2.50 -18.62
C THR A 606 6.97 2.17 -17.71
N VAL A 607 7.88 1.30 -18.15
CA VAL A 607 9.10 0.95 -17.40
C VAL A 607 10.04 2.16 -17.31
N PHE A 608 10.21 2.90 -18.41
CA PHE A 608 11.03 4.12 -18.43
C PHE A 608 10.52 5.17 -17.43
N LEU A 609 9.21 5.42 -17.38
CA LEU A 609 8.62 6.32 -16.40
C LEU A 609 8.88 5.84 -14.98
N PHE A 610 8.77 4.53 -14.72
CA PHE A 610 9.08 4.00 -13.40
C PHE A 610 10.54 4.25 -13.01
N VAL A 611 11.49 4.03 -13.91
CA VAL A 611 12.92 4.30 -13.66
C VAL A 611 13.15 5.79 -13.41
N MET A 612 12.54 6.66 -14.20
CA MET A 612 12.62 8.11 -14.05
C MET A 612 12.09 8.58 -12.68
N PHE A 613 10.95 8.03 -12.24
CA PHE A 613 10.32 8.39 -10.97
C PHE A 613 10.82 7.57 -9.77
N TYR A 614 11.69 6.57 -9.99
CA TYR A 614 12.18 5.68 -8.93
C TYR A 614 12.64 6.40 -7.65
N PRO A 615 13.36 7.54 -7.70
CA PRO A 615 13.79 8.24 -6.49
C PRO A 615 12.62 8.63 -5.59
N VAL A 616 11.54 9.20 -6.14
CA VAL A 616 10.37 9.63 -5.36
C VAL A 616 9.45 8.47 -4.97
N LEU A 617 9.65 7.29 -5.56
CA LEU A 617 8.92 6.06 -5.19
C LEU A 617 9.66 5.24 -4.12
N SER A 618 10.98 5.39 -4.02
CA SER A 618 11.85 4.61 -3.14
C SER A 618 12.42 5.42 -1.98
N GLY A 619 12.34 6.75 -2.02
CA GLY A 619 12.98 7.65 -1.06
C GLY A 619 14.46 7.91 -1.35
N GLU A 620 15.01 7.44 -2.47
CA GLU A 620 16.41 7.65 -2.83
C GLU A 620 16.75 9.14 -2.95
N PRO A 621 17.78 9.63 -2.25
CA PRO A 621 18.18 11.03 -2.32
C PRO A 621 18.68 11.40 -3.72
N VAL A 622 18.19 12.50 -4.26
CA VAL A 622 18.61 13.06 -5.56
C VAL A 622 18.76 14.57 -5.49
N PRO A 623 19.52 15.19 -6.42
CA PRO A 623 19.59 16.64 -6.49
C PRO A 623 18.21 17.28 -6.59
N THR A 624 17.96 18.35 -5.83
CA THR A 624 16.65 19.03 -5.77
C THR A 624 16.17 19.49 -7.14
N PHE A 625 17.08 19.93 -8.03
CA PHE A 625 16.71 20.31 -9.40
C PHE A 625 16.04 19.15 -10.16
N TYR A 626 16.46 17.88 -9.91
CA TYR A 626 15.86 16.73 -10.58
C TYR A 626 14.40 16.53 -10.15
N THR A 627 14.12 16.64 -8.85
CA THR A 627 12.74 16.52 -8.36
C THR A 627 11.87 17.66 -8.87
N THR A 628 12.40 18.89 -8.92
CA THR A 628 11.66 20.08 -9.33
C THR A 628 11.34 20.08 -10.83
N TYR A 629 12.32 19.82 -11.69
CA TYR A 629 12.14 19.99 -13.13
C TYR A 629 11.70 18.70 -13.86
N PHE A 630 12.10 17.53 -13.39
CA PHE A 630 11.80 16.27 -14.09
C PHE A 630 10.64 15.49 -13.47
N LEU A 631 10.44 15.56 -12.15
CA LEU A 631 9.44 14.75 -11.46
C LEU A 631 8.17 15.51 -11.10
N CYS A 632 8.22 16.83 -10.89
CA CYS A 632 7.06 17.64 -10.60
C CYS A 632 6.35 18.08 -11.89
N TRP A 633 5.52 17.20 -12.46
CA TRP A 633 4.82 17.51 -13.71
C TRP A 633 3.68 18.51 -13.53
N PHE A 634 3.11 18.60 -12.35
CA PHE A 634 2.01 19.49 -12.04
C PHE A 634 2.34 20.29 -10.75
N PRO A 635 3.05 21.44 -10.89
CA PRO A 635 3.37 22.28 -9.75
C PRO A 635 2.12 22.66 -8.94
N GLY A 636 2.18 22.55 -7.62
CA GLY A 636 1.06 22.78 -6.71
C GLY A 636 0.07 21.60 -6.58
N ALA A 637 0.06 20.64 -7.51
CA ALA A 637 -0.75 19.42 -7.42
C ALA A 637 0.07 18.20 -6.97
N TRP A 638 1.33 18.10 -7.41
CA TRP A 638 2.25 17.03 -7.03
C TRP A 638 3.25 17.54 -5.99
N PRO A 639 3.15 17.10 -4.71
CA PRO A 639 3.79 17.76 -3.56
C PRO A 639 5.22 17.28 -3.26
N PHE A 640 5.97 16.74 -4.20
CA PHE A 640 7.30 16.19 -3.97
C PHE A 640 8.46 16.97 -4.64
N TYR A 641 8.27 18.24 -4.82
CA TYR A 641 9.26 19.18 -5.33
C TYR A 641 9.69 20.19 -4.25
#